data_4b5051cf86df0bd53bc7a291d6e0a6ee
#
_entry.id   4b5051cf86df0bd53bc7a291d6e0a6ee
#
_cell.length_a   1.000
_cell.length_b   1.000
_cell.length_c   1.000
_cell.angle_alpha   90.00
_cell.angle_beta   90.00
_cell.angle_gamma   90.00
#
_symmetry.space_group_name_H-M   'P 1'
#
loop_
_entity.id
_entity.type
_entity.pdbx_description
1 polymer ?
#
loop_
_entity_poly.entity_id
_entity_poly.type
_entity_poly.pdbx_seq_one_letter_code
_entity_poly.pdbx_strand_id
1 'polypeptide(L)'
;MKKIIILMVCLWGLGNTFTSAQTTEKEKFISSLMKQMTLDEKIGQLAQCTYRGNFTGPDGGNIPKEEYVRQGRIGSMLNVIGVKDIRRYQELALQSRLRIPLIFGLDVIHGYRTGFPLPLAEAASFDLAMIEEAARYNALESAADGLNWVFAPMVDISWDARWGRVMEGAGEDPYYGSRVAEARVRGLQGDDLADTTTVMACMKHFAGYGAPIAGKEYNSVDMSMGHFANFYMPPYKAAIKVGAATVMSAFNDFNNIPCTANDFLLNRLLREQWGFKGFVVSDYNSVEELVNHRYAVDKKDAAAKALNAGLDMEMVSTCYLTYLKELVQEGKVKESVLDDAVRCILEKKYELGLFEDPFRYCNPERAARILNAPEVRNASLRMAERSVVLLENRESVLPLTAQTRKIALIGGLSKSQYDMAGAWAATTDRNKVVTLYDALVRKGLEVSYAEGYDMKSNQLTGLQEALQAAEASDVIVVAVGERFGQSGEKASKVNIAIPEGQQKLVAELAKTGKPVIALVMCGRPVSCTEIREHADAVLCTWWLGSEAGNAICNVLWGEYNPSAKLPMTFPAHVGQIPIYYQNKSTGRPTALKQTYKASYIDASTEPAYPFGYGLSYTDFGYSDLKLLPGKAAGVHTEVSVKVTNTGKCAGEEVVQLYVQDKVASVTRPIKELKGFRKIHLNVGESKTVAFQITDDALGFYDNEMNYMVEPGDFVFMVGGSSDDVQQITYNLKE
;
A
#
# COMPACT_ATOMS: atom_id res chain seq x y z
N MET A 1 -38.46 -22.23 -22.26
CA MET A 1 -37.17 -21.64 -22.62
C MET A 1 -37.28 -20.32 -23.41
N LYS A 2 -38.17 -20.15 -24.39
CA LYS A 2 -38.30 -18.88 -25.16
C LYS A 2 -38.79 -17.64 -24.36
N LYS A 3 -39.54 -17.79 -23.27
CA LYS A 3 -40.06 -16.66 -22.47
C LYS A 3 -39.01 -16.08 -21.49
N ILE A 4 -38.03 -16.87 -21.08
CA ILE A 4 -36.96 -16.41 -20.17
C ILE A 4 -35.90 -15.59 -20.93
N ILE A 5 -35.63 -15.92 -22.19
CA ILE A 5 -34.68 -15.18 -23.04
C ILE A 5 -35.17 -13.75 -23.36
N ILE A 6 -36.50 -13.59 -23.56
CA ILE A 6 -37.08 -12.25 -23.83
C ILE A 6 -37.02 -11.34 -22.60
N LEU A 7 -37.14 -11.88 -21.39
CA LEU A 7 -37.04 -11.07 -20.16
C LEU A 7 -35.61 -10.61 -19.87
N MET A 8 -34.58 -11.43 -20.16
CA MET A 8 -33.16 -11.04 -20.00
C MET A 8 -32.72 -9.98 -21.02
N VAL A 9 -33.23 -10.04 -22.27
CA VAL A 9 -32.91 -9.03 -23.29
C VAL A 9 -33.54 -7.67 -22.94
N CYS A 10 -34.73 -7.65 -22.33
CA CYS A 10 -35.37 -6.41 -21.89
C CYS A 10 -34.64 -5.76 -20.66
N LEU A 11 -34.11 -6.57 -19.74
CA LEU A 11 -33.32 -6.06 -18.62
C LEU A 11 -31.96 -5.51 -19.06
N TRP A 12 -31.29 -6.09 -20.03
CA TRP A 12 -30.06 -5.59 -20.62
C TRP A 12 -30.27 -4.30 -21.43
N GLY A 13 -31.37 -4.19 -22.12
CA GLY A 13 -31.71 -2.97 -22.86
C GLY A 13 -32.06 -1.78 -21.97
N LEU A 14 -32.68 -2.00 -20.81
CA LEU A 14 -32.98 -0.94 -19.84
C LEU A 14 -31.75 -0.45 -19.07
N GLY A 15 -30.80 -1.33 -18.71
CA GLY A 15 -29.55 -0.94 -18.06
C GLY A 15 -28.68 -0.04 -18.94
N ASN A 16 -28.54 -0.35 -20.22
CA ASN A 16 -27.73 0.43 -21.16
C ASN A 16 -28.36 1.81 -21.51
N THR A 17 -29.68 1.94 -21.46
CA THR A 17 -30.35 3.22 -21.74
C THR A 17 -30.25 4.18 -20.55
N PHE A 18 -30.25 3.70 -19.31
CA PHE A 18 -30.07 4.53 -18.13
C PHE A 18 -28.64 5.11 -18.04
N THR A 19 -27.61 4.32 -18.29
CA THR A 19 -26.22 4.82 -18.27
C THR A 19 -25.93 5.85 -19.38
N SER A 20 -26.46 5.64 -20.58
CA SER A 20 -26.30 6.60 -21.68
C SER A 20 -27.04 7.93 -21.44
N ALA A 21 -28.25 7.90 -20.85
CA ALA A 21 -29.00 9.12 -20.52
C ALA A 21 -28.32 9.93 -19.39
N GLN A 22 -27.81 9.26 -18.37
CA GLN A 22 -27.11 9.90 -17.25
C GLN A 22 -25.78 10.56 -17.68
N THR A 23 -25.01 9.93 -18.57
CA THR A 23 -23.80 10.51 -19.17
C THR A 23 -24.15 11.80 -19.93
N THR A 24 -25.22 11.80 -20.71
CA THR A 24 -25.68 12.96 -21.48
C THR A 24 -26.14 14.11 -20.57
N GLU A 25 -26.78 13.85 -19.44
CA GLU A 25 -27.19 14.89 -18.47
C GLU A 25 -25.97 15.51 -17.76
N LYS A 26 -25.03 14.69 -17.30
CA LYS A 26 -23.75 15.14 -16.72
C LYS A 26 -23.01 16.08 -17.68
N GLU A 27 -22.83 15.67 -18.92
CA GLU A 27 -22.12 16.48 -19.92
C GLU A 27 -22.82 17.82 -20.19
N LYS A 28 -24.14 17.85 -20.31
CA LYS A 28 -24.93 19.08 -20.49
C LYS A 28 -24.78 20.00 -19.30
N PHE A 29 -24.89 19.46 -18.07
CA PHE A 29 -24.78 20.24 -16.84
C PHE A 29 -23.39 20.87 -16.73
N ILE A 30 -22.31 20.08 -16.84
CA ILE A 30 -20.92 20.55 -16.74
C ILE A 30 -20.62 21.59 -17.81
N SER A 31 -21.01 21.36 -19.06
CA SER A 31 -20.79 22.31 -20.15
C SER A 31 -21.56 23.62 -19.96
N SER A 32 -22.76 23.57 -19.40
CA SER A 32 -23.54 24.77 -19.06
C SER A 32 -22.91 25.56 -17.92
N LEU A 33 -22.40 24.86 -16.89
CA LEU A 33 -21.71 25.48 -15.75
C LEU A 33 -20.42 26.17 -16.21
N MET A 34 -19.58 25.47 -16.98
CA MET A 34 -18.31 26.00 -17.48
C MET A 34 -18.47 27.26 -18.33
N LYS A 35 -19.54 27.36 -19.16
CA LYS A 35 -19.83 28.56 -19.94
C LYS A 35 -20.12 29.80 -19.08
N GLN A 36 -20.54 29.62 -17.83
CA GLN A 36 -20.85 30.71 -16.89
C GLN A 36 -19.61 31.11 -16.06
N MET A 37 -18.58 30.27 -16.02
CA MET A 37 -17.39 30.50 -15.20
C MET A 37 -16.52 31.61 -15.80
N THR A 38 -16.06 32.49 -14.93
CA THR A 38 -14.94 33.39 -15.24
C THR A 38 -13.63 32.65 -15.22
N LEU A 39 -12.58 33.24 -15.80
CA LEU A 39 -11.25 32.66 -15.79
C LEU A 39 -10.73 32.45 -14.35
N ASP A 40 -10.98 33.39 -13.43
CA ASP A 40 -10.57 33.25 -12.02
C ASP A 40 -11.31 32.10 -11.31
N GLU A 41 -12.58 31.85 -11.61
CA GLU A 41 -13.35 30.72 -11.08
C GLU A 41 -12.88 29.37 -11.68
N LYS A 42 -12.53 29.35 -12.96
CA LYS A 42 -11.92 28.17 -13.60
C LYS A 42 -10.59 27.81 -12.93
N ILE A 43 -9.68 28.78 -12.79
CA ILE A 43 -8.38 28.61 -12.11
C ILE A 43 -8.59 28.15 -10.65
N GLY A 44 -9.57 28.70 -9.96
CA GLY A 44 -9.91 28.31 -8.60
C GLY A 44 -10.22 26.81 -8.44
N GLN A 45 -10.85 26.18 -9.43
CA GLN A 45 -11.12 24.74 -9.37
C GLN A 45 -9.85 23.88 -9.42
N LEU A 46 -8.75 24.40 -9.98
CA LEU A 46 -7.47 23.71 -10.10
C LEU A 46 -6.59 23.87 -8.85
N ALA A 47 -7.05 24.55 -7.81
CA ALA A 47 -6.28 24.82 -6.61
C ALA A 47 -6.81 24.03 -5.41
N GLN A 48 -5.92 23.29 -4.76
CA GLN A 48 -6.13 22.69 -3.45
C GLN A 48 -5.34 23.46 -2.40
N CYS A 49 -6.00 23.87 -1.31
CA CYS A 49 -5.37 24.56 -0.18
C CYS A 49 -5.45 23.72 1.09
N THR A 50 -4.42 23.80 1.95
CA THR A 50 -4.45 23.15 3.26
C THR A 50 -5.10 24.03 4.34
N TYR A 51 -5.88 23.42 5.25
CA TYR A 51 -6.59 24.14 6.31
C TYR A 51 -5.63 24.67 7.38
N ARG A 52 -5.00 23.79 8.10
CA ARG A 52 -3.94 24.06 9.09
C ARG A 52 -2.87 23.01 8.94
N GLY A 53 -1.60 23.41 9.05
CA GLY A 53 -0.48 22.48 8.99
C GLY A 53 -0.50 21.46 10.12
N ASN A 54 0.23 20.39 9.92
CA ASN A 54 0.62 19.35 10.86
C ASN A 54 -0.17 18.04 10.90
N PHE A 55 -1.22 17.83 10.09
CA PHE A 55 -1.68 16.46 9.88
C PHE A 55 -0.83 15.78 8.79
N THR A 56 -0.80 16.36 7.60
CA THR A 56 0.06 15.92 6.50
C THR A 56 0.67 17.16 5.83
N GLY A 57 1.97 17.15 5.62
CA GLY A 57 2.73 18.25 5.02
C GLY A 57 2.98 19.46 5.92
N PRO A 58 3.87 20.38 5.52
CA PRO A 58 4.13 21.65 6.20
C PRO A 58 2.99 22.65 6.04
N ASP A 59 3.05 23.79 6.76
CA ASP A 59 2.07 24.86 6.56
C ASP A 59 2.14 25.44 5.14
N GLY A 60 1.04 25.32 4.41
CA GLY A 60 0.93 25.90 3.07
C GLY A 60 0.59 27.40 3.12
N GLY A 61 1.44 28.20 2.54
CA GLY A 61 1.35 29.62 2.22
C GLY A 61 0.31 30.52 2.91
N ASN A 62 0.60 31.80 3.01
CA ASN A 62 -0.24 32.79 3.65
C ASN A 62 -1.27 33.37 2.67
N ILE A 63 -2.26 32.58 2.23
CA ILE A 63 -3.39 33.10 1.43
C ILE A 63 -4.64 33.29 2.31
N PRO A 64 -5.52 34.24 2.01
CA PRO A 64 -6.79 34.44 2.73
C PRO A 64 -7.81 33.36 2.34
N LYS A 65 -7.60 32.13 2.82
CA LYS A 65 -8.30 30.90 2.39
C LYS A 65 -9.82 31.03 2.43
N GLU A 66 -10.39 31.54 3.52
CA GLU A 66 -11.84 31.69 3.64
C GLU A 66 -12.41 32.67 2.61
N GLU A 67 -11.71 33.76 2.36
CA GLU A 67 -12.12 34.74 1.35
C GLU A 67 -12.04 34.16 -0.05
N TYR A 68 -10.98 33.42 -0.36
CA TYR A 68 -10.82 32.73 -1.65
C TYR A 68 -11.89 31.65 -1.85
N VAL A 69 -12.28 30.93 -0.78
CA VAL A 69 -13.40 29.99 -0.83
C VAL A 69 -14.72 30.72 -1.14
N ARG A 70 -15.02 31.84 -0.46
CA ARG A 70 -16.24 32.67 -0.74
C ARG A 70 -16.28 33.22 -2.16
N GLN A 71 -15.11 33.50 -2.72
CA GLN A 71 -14.99 33.99 -4.10
C GLN A 71 -15.05 32.88 -5.16
N GLY A 72 -15.10 31.58 -4.76
CA GLY A 72 -15.05 30.44 -5.68
C GLY A 72 -13.66 30.20 -6.30
N ARG A 73 -12.60 30.70 -5.64
CA ARG A 73 -11.21 30.63 -6.09
C ARG A 73 -10.42 29.44 -5.50
N ILE A 74 -11.09 28.48 -4.86
CA ILE A 74 -10.52 27.23 -4.35
C ILE A 74 -11.49 26.10 -4.70
N GLY A 75 -10.98 25.03 -5.30
CA GLY A 75 -11.76 23.87 -5.70
C GLY A 75 -11.76 22.73 -4.69
N SER A 76 -10.71 22.65 -3.86
CA SER A 76 -10.52 21.58 -2.88
C SER A 76 -9.78 22.06 -1.63
N MET A 77 -10.06 21.39 -0.51
CA MET A 77 -9.38 21.63 0.77
C MET A 77 -8.73 20.35 1.29
N LEU A 78 -7.46 20.46 1.71
CA LEU A 78 -6.70 19.42 2.39
C LEU A 78 -6.70 19.65 3.91
N ASN A 79 -6.66 18.58 4.71
CA ASN A 79 -6.52 18.62 6.17
C ASN A 79 -7.69 19.28 6.94
N VAL A 80 -8.87 19.37 6.36
CA VAL A 80 -10.09 19.74 7.09
C VAL A 80 -10.70 18.46 7.67
N ILE A 81 -10.80 18.37 9.00
CA ILE A 81 -11.24 17.18 9.71
C ILE A 81 -12.45 17.49 10.56
N GLY A 82 -13.44 16.59 10.53
CA GLY A 82 -14.65 16.67 11.31
C GLY A 82 -15.79 17.35 10.57
N VAL A 83 -16.98 16.76 10.72
CA VAL A 83 -18.22 17.19 10.06
C VAL A 83 -18.48 18.68 10.23
N LYS A 84 -18.19 19.26 11.41
CA LYS A 84 -18.44 20.67 11.72
C LYS A 84 -17.61 21.62 10.86
N ASP A 85 -16.29 21.37 10.76
CA ASP A 85 -15.38 22.25 10.02
C ASP A 85 -15.57 22.06 8.50
N ILE A 86 -15.78 20.82 8.05
CA ILE A 86 -16.11 20.51 6.65
C ILE A 86 -17.39 21.22 6.23
N ARG A 87 -18.47 21.14 7.04
CA ARG A 87 -19.72 21.84 6.78
C ARG A 87 -19.51 23.35 6.69
N ARG A 88 -18.75 23.94 7.61
CA ARG A 88 -18.44 25.37 7.62
C ARG A 88 -17.78 25.83 6.31
N TYR A 89 -16.77 25.10 5.82
CA TYR A 89 -16.11 25.44 4.56
C TYR A 89 -17.02 25.23 3.36
N GLN A 90 -17.87 24.23 3.38
CA GLN A 90 -18.86 24.01 2.33
C GLN A 90 -19.89 25.17 2.30
N GLU A 91 -20.35 25.65 3.46
CA GLU A 91 -21.23 26.83 3.58
C GLU A 91 -20.57 28.11 3.02
N LEU A 92 -19.24 28.27 3.23
CA LEU A 92 -18.49 29.37 2.63
C LEU A 92 -18.42 29.26 1.09
N ALA A 93 -18.18 28.07 0.56
CA ALA A 93 -18.12 27.82 -0.88
C ALA A 93 -19.46 28.13 -1.58
N LEU A 94 -20.57 27.82 -0.92
CA LEU A 94 -21.92 28.10 -1.44
C LEU A 94 -22.32 29.58 -1.41
N GLN A 95 -21.51 30.45 -0.81
CA GLN A 95 -21.65 31.90 -0.92
C GLN A 95 -21.06 32.46 -2.22
N SER A 96 -20.24 31.69 -2.93
CA SER A 96 -19.70 32.09 -4.23
C SER A 96 -20.80 32.22 -5.29
N ARG A 97 -20.54 33.00 -6.33
CA ARG A 97 -21.48 33.30 -7.41
C ARG A 97 -22.10 32.07 -8.07
N LEU A 98 -21.29 31.04 -8.33
CA LEU A 98 -21.74 29.82 -8.98
C LEU A 98 -22.05 28.68 -7.99
N ARG A 99 -21.79 28.89 -6.69
CA ARG A 99 -22.10 27.95 -5.63
C ARG A 99 -21.49 26.54 -5.85
N ILE A 100 -20.30 26.47 -6.46
CA ILE A 100 -19.61 25.21 -6.73
C ILE A 100 -19.09 24.64 -5.40
N PRO A 101 -19.47 23.39 -5.03
CA PRO A 101 -19.04 22.79 -3.78
C PRO A 101 -17.55 22.43 -3.79
N LEU A 102 -16.94 22.32 -2.59
CA LEU A 102 -15.58 21.86 -2.38
C LEU A 102 -15.47 20.33 -2.34
N ILE A 103 -14.29 19.84 -2.71
CA ILE A 103 -13.80 18.48 -2.39
C ILE A 103 -12.93 18.58 -1.13
N PHE A 104 -13.04 17.61 -0.21
CA PHE A 104 -12.23 17.54 1.01
C PHE A 104 -11.37 16.30 1.01
N GLY A 105 -10.05 16.50 0.95
CA GLY A 105 -9.03 15.45 0.86
C GLY A 105 -8.22 15.28 2.13
N LEU A 106 -7.75 14.04 2.35
CA LEU A 106 -6.82 13.69 3.45
C LEU A 106 -6.01 12.44 3.10
N ASP A 107 -4.80 12.33 3.68
CA ASP A 107 -4.02 11.10 3.68
C ASP A 107 -4.58 10.11 4.69
N VAL A 108 -5.32 9.12 4.20
CA VAL A 108 -5.84 8.00 4.98
C VAL A 108 -5.16 6.74 4.48
N ILE A 109 -3.94 6.50 4.96
CA ILE A 109 -3.06 5.45 4.43
C ILE A 109 -3.43 4.07 4.98
N HIS A 110 -3.70 3.97 6.31
CA HIS A 110 -4.09 2.72 6.96
C HIS A 110 -5.03 2.94 8.16
N GLY A 111 -6.19 3.49 7.87
CA GLY A 111 -7.23 3.78 8.84
C GLY A 111 -7.44 5.28 9.06
N TYR A 112 -8.65 5.61 9.52
CA TYR A 112 -9.03 6.98 9.88
C TYR A 112 -9.02 7.14 11.40
N ARG A 113 -10.12 6.93 12.12
CA ARG A 113 -10.15 6.95 13.59
C ARG A 113 -9.73 5.61 14.17
N THR A 114 -10.13 4.53 13.52
CA THR A 114 -9.62 3.19 13.80
C THR A 114 -8.39 2.95 12.92
N GLY A 115 -7.21 2.76 13.55
CA GLY A 115 -5.99 2.38 12.83
C GLY A 115 -6.06 0.92 12.42
N PHE A 116 -5.76 0.64 11.15
CA PHE A 116 -5.51 -0.69 10.60
C PHE A 116 -4.00 -0.98 10.58
N PRO A 117 -3.57 -2.22 10.33
CA PRO A 117 -2.16 -2.49 10.07
C PRO A 117 -1.62 -1.60 8.94
N LEU A 118 -0.33 -1.28 8.98
CA LEU A 118 0.27 -0.55 7.87
C LEU A 118 0.15 -1.35 6.55
N PRO A 119 0.13 -0.70 5.37
CA PRO A 119 -0.14 -1.37 4.09
C PRO A 119 0.77 -2.55 3.77
N LEU A 120 2.06 -2.48 4.11
CA LEU A 120 2.99 -3.60 3.93
C LEU A 120 2.61 -4.80 4.82
N ALA A 121 2.08 -4.55 6.02
CA ALA A 121 1.57 -5.59 6.91
C ALA A 121 0.24 -6.18 6.40
N GLU A 122 -0.69 -5.35 5.91
CA GLU A 122 -1.91 -5.86 5.25
C GLU A 122 -1.54 -6.74 4.04
N ALA A 123 -0.53 -6.34 3.26
CA ALA A 123 -0.03 -7.14 2.15
C ALA A 123 0.53 -8.49 2.61
N ALA A 124 1.14 -8.59 3.81
CA ALA A 124 1.60 -9.88 4.34
C ALA A 124 0.47 -10.90 4.53
N SER A 125 -0.79 -10.47 4.63
CA SER A 125 -1.94 -11.37 4.74
C SER A 125 -2.17 -12.25 3.50
N PHE A 126 -1.77 -11.81 2.30
CA PHE A 126 -2.13 -12.40 1.01
C PHE A 126 -3.65 -12.68 0.88
N ASP A 127 -4.46 -11.84 1.53
CA ASP A 127 -5.92 -11.94 1.56
C ASP A 127 -6.56 -10.69 0.97
N LEU A 128 -6.80 -10.73 -0.35
CA LEU A 128 -7.33 -9.58 -1.09
C LEU A 128 -8.72 -9.16 -0.62
N ALA A 129 -9.55 -10.10 -0.17
CA ALA A 129 -10.88 -9.79 0.34
C ALA A 129 -10.80 -9.00 1.66
N MET A 130 -9.89 -9.37 2.55
CA MET A 130 -9.65 -8.64 3.80
C MET A 130 -9.02 -7.26 3.54
N ILE A 131 -8.14 -7.14 2.55
CA ILE A 131 -7.56 -5.84 2.15
C ILE A 131 -8.65 -4.92 1.59
N GLU A 132 -9.56 -5.44 0.75
CA GLU A 132 -10.71 -4.71 0.23
C GLU A 132 -11.66 -4.29 1.35
N GLU A 133 -11.95 -5.18 2.32
CA GLU A 133 -12.76 -4.89 3.51
C GLU A 133 -12.12 -3.80 4.38
N ALA A 134 -10.81 -3.87 4.64
CA ALA A 134 -10.07 -2.85 5.39
C ALA A 134 -10.17 -1.47 4.71
N ALA A 135 -9.94 -1.41 3.40
CA ALA A 135 -10.11 -0.19 2.62
C ALA A 135 -11.55 0.33 2.64
N ARG A 136 -12.55 -0.55 2.65
CA ARG A 136 -13.96 -0.19 2.78
C ARG A 136 -14.27 0.47 4.13
N TYR A 137 -13.72 -0.05 5.23
CA TYR A 137 -13.89 0.58 6.55
C TYR A 137 -13.14 1.91 6.67
N ASN A 138 -11.98 2.05 6.01
CA ASN A 138 -11.27 3.33 5.93
C ASN A 138 -12.12 4.38 5.20
N ALA A 139 -12.78 4.01 4.10
CA ALA A 139 -13.72 4.87 3.38
C ALA A 139 -14.93 5.22 4.25
N LEU A 140 -15.51 4.25 4.93
CA LEU A 140 -16.70 4.42 5.76
C LEU A 140 -16.48 5.43 6.89
N GLU A 141 -15.37 5.31 7.65
CA GLU A 141 -15.05 6.27 8.71
C GLU A 141 -14.73 7.67 8.14
N SER A 142 -13.96 7.73 7.04
CA SER A 142 -13.59 8.98 6.38
C SER A 142 -14.82 9.74 5.87
N ALA A 143 -15.69 9.04 5.14
CA ALA A 143 -16.94 9.59 4.61
C ALA A 143 -17.92 10.02 5.73
N ALA A 144 -17.98 9.25 6.83
CA ALA A 144 -18.80 9.57 7.98
C ALA A 144 -18.37 10.88 8.66
N ASP A 145 -17.07 11.20 8.66
CA ASP A 145 -16.52 12.44 9.24
C ASP A 145 -16.46 13.60 8.22
N GLY A 146 -17.00 13.39 7.00
CA GLY A 146 -17.22 14.43 6.01
C GLY A 146 -16.24 14.44 4.83
N LEU A 147 -15.21 13.61 4.83
CA LEU A 147 -14.27 13.50 3.70
C LEU A 147 -14.94 12.83 2.50
N ASN A 148 -14.50 13.19 1.29
CA ASN A 148 -14.96 12.58 0.05
C ASN A 148 -13.81 12.23 -0.91
N TRP A 149 -12.56 12.42 -0.45
CA TRP A 149 -11.35 12.10 -1.19
C TRP A 149 -10.24 11.65 -0.23
N VAL A 150 -9.54 10.57 -0.55
CA VAL A 150 -8.38 10.10 0.23
C VAL A 150 -7.18 9.88 -0.68
N PHE A 151 -5.99 10.25 -0.20
CA PHE A 151 -4.73 10.09 -0.94
C PHE A 151 -4.16 8.68 -0.69
N ALA A 152 -4.93 7.69 -1.10
CA ALA A 152 -4.65 6.27 -1.08
C ALA A 152 -5.38 5.56 -2.25
N PRO A 153 -4.87 4.42 -2.74
CA PRO A 153 -3.70 3.67 -2.28
C PRO A 153 -2.38 4.20 -2.82
N MET A 154 -1.30 4.03 -2.04
CA MET A 154 0.05 4.06 -2.55
C MET A 154 0.31 2.70 -3.23
N VAL A 155 0.75 2.74 -4.49
CA VAL A 155 0.93 1.54 -5.33
C VAL A 155 2.36 1.38 -5.86
N ASP A 156 3.29 2.16 -5.32
CA ASP A 156 4.71 2.09 -5.65
C ASP A 156 5.30 0.74 -5.29
N ILE A 157 5.95 0.08 -6.25
CA ILE A 157 6.80 -1.07 -5.99
C ILE A 157 8.16 -0.58 -5.49
N SER A 158 8.73 -1.24 -4.49
CA SER A 158 10.05 -0.90 -3.97
C SER A 158 10.92 -2.13 -3.74
N TRP A 159 12.18 -2.04 -4.17
CA TRP A 159 13.22 -3.05 -3.96
C TRP A 159 14.29 -2.61 -2.96
N ASP A 160 14.22 -1.36 -2.51
CA ASP A 160 15.16 -0.81 -1.55
C ASP A 160 14.47 -0.53 -0.21
N ALA A 161 14.64 -1.42 0.75
CA ALA A 161 14.05 -1.32 2.08
C ALA A 161 14.58 -0.11 2.90
N ARG A 162 15.62 0.59 2.43
CA ARG A 162 16.10 1.83 3.05
C ARG A 162 15.15 3.00 2.82
N TRP A 163 14.34 2.96 1.75
CA TRP A 163 13.29 3.94 1.53
C TRP A 163 12.21 3.82 2.60
N GLY A 164 11.94 4.92 3.33
CA GLY A 164 11.01 4.90 4.47
C GLY A 164 9.57 4.57 4.10
N ARG A 165 9.14 4.96 2.90
CA ARG A 165 7.77 4.80 2.43
C ARG A 165 7.43 3.40 1.94
N VAL A 166 8.35 2.43 1.96
CA VAL A 166 8.01 1.03 1.66
C VAL A 166 6.84 0.52 2.53
N MET A 167 6.65 1.08 3.72
CA MET A 167 5.54 0.73 4.61
C MET A 167 4.15 1.05 4.03
N GLU A 168 4.08 2.01 3.09
CA GLU A 168 2.80 2.50 2.54
C GLU A 168 2.28 1.63 1.38
N GLY A 169 3.12 0.75 0.81
CA GLY A 169 2.83 -0.07 -0.36
C GLY A 169 2.62 -1.55 -0.08
N ALA A 170 2.57 -2.33 -1.17
CA ALA A 170 2.35 -3.78 -1.13
C ALA A 170 3.66 -4.60 -1.22
N GLY A 171 4.83 -3.95 -1.14
CA GLY A 171 6.14 -4.59 -1.19
C GLY A 171 6.80 -4.58 -2.56
N GLU A 172 7.48 -5.70 -2.92
CA GLU A 172 8.41 -5.73 -4.05
C GLU A 172 7.84 -6.33 -5.35
N ASP A 173 6.69 -7.02 -5.28
CA ASP A 173 6.16 -7.77 -6.42
C ASP A 173 5.12 -7.01 -7.24
N PRO A 174 5.32 -6.80 -8.57
CA PRO A 174 4.39 -6.05 -9.41
C PRO A 174 3.04 -6.73 -9.63
N TYR A 175 2.99 -8.07 -9.69
CA TYR A 175 1.74 -8.79 -9.85
C TYR A 175 0.89 -8.71 -8.57
N TYR A 176 1.50 -8.99 -7.42
CA TYR A 176 0.84 -8.89 -6.12
C TYR A 176 0.40 -7.44 -5.84
N GLY A 177 1.31 -6.48 -6.04
CA GLY A 177 1.02 -5.05 -5.91
C GLY A 177 -0.16 -4.60 -6.77
N SER A 178 -0.29 -5.15 -8.00
CA SER A 178 -1.45 -4.91 -8.87
C SER A 178 -2.76 -5.42 -8.27
N ARG A 179 -2.76 -6.62 -7.71
CA ARG A 179 -3.97 -7.19 -7.06
C ARG A 179 -4.37 -6.42 -5.82
N VAL A 180 -3.38 -6.01 -4.99
CA VAL A 180 -3.61 -5.16 -3.81
C VAL A 180 -4.15 -3.78 -4.21
N ALA A 181 -3.58 -3.16 -5.25
CA ALA A 181 -4.06 -1.88 -5.77
C ALA A 181 -5.54 -1.94 -6.19
N GLU A 182 -5.91 -2.99 -6.94
CA GLU A 182 -7.31 -3.22 -7.33
C GLU A 182 -8.25 -3.37 -6.13
N ALA A 183 -7.87 -4.20 -5.14
CA ALA A 183 -8.67 -4.43 -3.95
C ALA A 183 -8.87 -3.13 -3.15
N ARG A 184 -7.82 -2.33 -2.95
CA ARG A 184 -7.90 -1.08 -2.23
C ARG A 184 -8.76 -0.03 -2.94
N VAL A 185 -8.63 0.11 -4.27
CA VAL A 185 -9.47 1.04 -5.04
C VAL A 185 -10.95 0.65 -4.93
N ARG A 186 -11.28 -0.66 -5.12
CA ARG A 186 -12.65 -1.14 -4.94
C ARG A 186 -13.18 -0.91 -3.54
N GLY A 187 -12.39 -1.20 -2.52
CA GLY A 187 -12.77 -0.97 -1.12
C GLY A 187 -13.06 0.50 -0.83
N LEU A 188 -12.22 1.43 -1.30
CA LEU A 188 -12.41 2.87 -1.09
C LEU A 188 -13.61 3.43 -1.84
N GLN A 189 -13.79 3.08 -3.10
CA GLN A 189 -14.78 3.66 -3.99
C GLN A 189 -16.12 2.93 -4.03
N GLY A 190 -16.15 1.64 -3.61
CA GLY A 190 -17.34 0.80 -3.78
C GLY A 190 -17.78 0.74 -5.25
N ASP A 191 -19.08 0.51 -5.45
CA ASP A 191 -19.68 0.41 -6.78
C ASP A 191 -20.18 1.77 -7.30
N ASP A 192 -20.41 2.74 -6.43
CA ASP A 192 -20.95 4.06 -6.76
C ASP A 192 -20.29 5.14 -5.88
N LEU A 193 -19.63 6.12 -6.50
CA LEU A 193 -19.06 7.27 -5.81
C LEU A 193 -20.11 8.21 -5.20
N ALA A 194 -21.35 8.14 -5.67
CA ALA A 194 -22.45 8.89 -5.07
C ALA A 194 -22.95 8.27 -3.74
N ASP A 195 -22.52 7.09 -3.36
CA ASP A 195 -22.80 6.55 -2.02
C ASP A 195 -22.02 7.32 -0.95
N THR A 196 -22.73 7.81 0.06
CA THR A 196 -22.14 8.58 1.17
C THR A 196 -21.29 7.78 2.14
N THR A 197 -21.03 6.51 1.85
CA THR A 197 -20.11 5.64 2.57
C THR A 197 -18.81 5.40 1.79
N THR A 198 -18.67 5.94 0.56
CA THR A 198 -17.51 5.83 -0.31
C THR A 198 -16.73 7.15 -0.37
N VAL A 199 -15.49 7.07 -0.84
CA VAL A 199 -14.62 8.22 -1.10
C VAL A 199 -13.86 7.99 -2.40
N MET A 200 -13.47 9.07 -3.09
CA MET A 200 -12.54 8.94 -4.21
C MET A 200 -11.20 8.41 -3.74
N ALA A 201 -10.69 7.39 -4.42
CA ALA A 201 -9.32 6.93 -4.30
C ALA A 201 -8.37 7.82 -5.10
N CYS A 202 -7.15 7.98 -4.60
CA CYS A 202 -6.06 8.65 -5.30
C CYS A 202 -4.87 7.69 -5.40
N MET A 203 -4.70 7.09 -6.56
CA MET A 203 -3.54 6.25 -6.84
C MET A 203 -2.26 7.10 -6.80
N LYS A 204 -1.27 6.70 -6.01
CA LYS A 204 -0.01 7.44 -5.84
C LYS A 204 1.20 6.52 -5.71
N HIS A 205 2.43 6.99 -6.02
CA HIS A 205 2.78 8.28 -6.62
C HIS A 205 3.21 8.05 -8.07
N PHE A 206 2.56 8.66 -9.02
CA PHE A 206 2.78 8.39 -10.44
C PHE A 206 3.91 9.25 -11.03
N ALA A 207 5.10 8.66 -11.36
CA ALA A 207 5.37 7.25 -11.37
C ALA A 207 6.81 6.91 -10.96
N GLY A 208 6.97 5.66 -10.51
CA GLY A 208 8.29 5.10 -10.24
C GLY A 208 8.93 5.52 -8.92
N TYR A 209 8.20 6.19 -8.04
CA TYR A 209 8.73 6.77 -6.81
C TYR A 209 9.31 5.74 -5.82
N GLY A 210 8.90 4.47 -5.89
CA GLY A 210 9.46 3.38 -5.09
C GLY A 210 10.89 2.97 -5.44
N ALA A 211 11.51 3.60 -6.44
CA ALA A 211 12.88 3.35 -6.88
C ALA A 211 13.83 4.55 -6.71
N PRO A 212 13.76 5.34 -5.63
CA PRO A 212 14.65 6.48 -5.48
C PRO A 212 16.10 5.98 -5.32
N ILE A 213 17.04 6.63 -5.98
CA ILE A 213 18.46 6.25 -5.92
C ILE A 213 18.93 6.18 -4.45
N ALA A 214 19.51 5.05 -4.08
CA ALA A 214 20.00 4.72 -2.73
C ALA A 214 18.90 4.67 -1.65
N GLY A 215 17.64 4.46 -2.01
CA GLY A 215 16.52 4.45 -1.06
C GLY A 215 16.30 5.79 -0.36
N LYS A 216 16.84 6.87 -0.92
CA LYS A 216 16.80 8.20 -0.33
C LYS A 216 15.54 8.93 -0.75
N GLU A 217 14.74 9.34 0.22
CA GLU A 217 13.49 10.09 0.01
C GLU A 217 13.69 11.31 -0.87
N TYR A 218 12.75 11.60 -1.77
CA TYR A 218 12.73 12.72 -2.72
C TYR A 218 13.89 12.73 -3.74
N ASN A 219 14.60 11.61 -3.89
CA ASN A 219 15.72 11.53 -4.83
C ASN A 219 15.24 11.15 -6.24
N SER A 220 16.11 11.39 -7.21
CA SER A 220 15.90 11.01 -8.61
C SER A 220 15.71 9.51 -8.79
N VAL A 221 14.99 9.16 -9.85
CA VAL A 221 14.78 7.79 -10.30
C VAL A 221 15.44 7.62 -11.67
N ASP A 222 16.31 6.61 -11.78
CA ASP A 222 16.98 6.25 -13.03
C ASP A 222 16.73 4.78 -13.37
N MET A 223 15.96 4.53 -14.42
CA MET A 223 15.68 3.19 -14.91
C MET A 223 15.36 3.20 -16.41
N SER A 224 15.58 2.05 -17.08
CA SER A 224 15.16 1.90 -18.47
C SER A 224 13.63 1.81 -18.59
N MET A 225 13.09 2.17 -19.77
CA MET A 225 11.65 2.03 -20.04
C MET A 225 11.16 0.60 -19.93
N GLY A 226 11.94 -0.39 -20.40
CA GLY A 226 11.61 -1.81 -20.24
C GLY A 226 11.56 -2.24 -18.75
N HIS A 227 12.44 -1.68 -17.90
CA HIS A 227 12.40 -1.91 -16.47
C HIS A 227 11.14 -1.30 -15.82
N PHE A 228 10.83 -0.07 -16.14
CA PHE A 228 9.61 0.59 -15.70
C PHE A 228 8.36 -0.18 -16.11
N ALA A 229 8.26 -0.57 -17.38
CA ALA A 229 7.09 -1.25 -17.93
C ALA A 229 6.80 -2.61 -17.28
N ASN A 230 7.84 -3.37 -16.97
CA ASN A 230 7.67 -4.73 -16.42
C ASN A 230 7.53 -4.75 -14.89
N PHE A 231 8.09 -3.77 -14.15
CA PHE A 231 8.15 -3.87 -12.69
C PHE A 231 7.42 -2.75 -11.95
N TYR A 232 7.44 -1.51 -12.43
CA TYR A 232 6.84 -0.38 -11.71
C TYR A 232 5.46 0.03 -12.24
N MET A 233 5.26 -0.11 -13.55
CA MET A 233 4.02 0.28 -14.24
C MET A 233 2.77 -0.57 -13.88
N PRO A 234 2.87 -1.90 -13.67
CA PRO A 234 1.70 -2.75 -13.55
C PRO A 234 0.69 -2.37 -12.46
N PRO A 235 1.07 -2.00 -11.22
CA PRO A 235 0.10 -1.62 -10.19
C PRO A 235 -0.66 -0.33 -10.53
N TYR A 236 -0.01 0.65 -11.17
CA TYR A 236 -0.69 1.87 -11.62
C TYR A 236 -1.75 1.55 -12.67
N LYS A 237 -1.37 0.74 -13.68
CA LYS A 237 -2.30 0.31 -14.73
C LYS A 237 -3.48 -0.48 -14.17
N ALA A 238 -3.23 -1.34 -13.18
CA ALA A 238 -4.26 -2.12 -12.51
C ALA A 238 -5.26 -1.22 -11.75
N ALA A 239 -4.77 -0.22 -11.00
CA ALA A 239 -5.63 0.74 -10.31
C ALA A 239 -6.51 1.54 -11.27
N ILE A 240 -5.97 1.99 -12.42
CA ILE A 240 -6.73 2.68 -13.46
C ILE A 240 -7.79 1.76 -14.07
N LYS A 241 -7.44 0.50 -14.34
CA LYS A 241 -8.37 -0.49 -14.93
C LYS A 241 -9.63 -0.72 -14.08
N VAL A 242 -9.51 -0.63 -12.75
CA VAL A 242 -10.66 -0.74 -11.83
C VAL A 242 -11.29 0.60 -11.48
N GLY A 243 -10.91 1.68 -12.17
CA GLY A 243 -11.59 2.97 -12.10
C GLY A 243 -11.13 3.91 -10.99
N ALA A 244 -9.85 3.89 -10.59
CA ALA A 244 -9.33 4.90 -9.66
C ALA A 244 -9.72 6.31 -10.10
N ALA A 245 -10.35 7.08 -9.21
CA ALA A 245 -10.96 8.37 -9.54
C ALA A 245 -9.93 9.47 -9.79
N THR A 246 -8.78 9.39 -9.11
CA THR A 246 -7.72 10.40 -9.19
C THR A 246 -6.33 9.77 -9.16
N VAL A 247 -5.34 10.53 -9.62
CA VAL A 247 -3.92 10.16 -9.65
C VAL A 247 -3.12 11.29 -9.03
N MET A 248 -2.12 10.97 -8.20
CA MET A 248 -1.15 11.94 -7.68
C MET A 248 0.18 11.76 -8.38
N SER A 249 0.72 12.84 -8.97
CA SER A 249 2.07 12.83 -9.56
C SER A 249 3.14 12.70 -8.48
N ALA A 250 4.24 12.02 -8.80
CA ALA A 250 5.33 11.81 -7.85
C ALA A 250 6.27 13.02 -7.73
N PHE A 251 7.03 13.09 -6.62
CA PHE A 251 8.05 14.12 -6.38
C PHE A 251 9.29 13.98 -7.29
N ASN A 252 9.65 12.74 -7.65
CA ASN A 252 10.86 12.45 -8.39
C ASN A 252 10.78 12.88 -9.86
N ASP A 253 11.92 12.95 -10.49
CA ASP A 253 12.05 12.94 -11.94
C ASP A 253 12.01 11.50 -12.48
N PHE A 254 11.44 11.34 -13.64
CA PHE A 254 11.45 10.11 -14.42
C PHE A 254 11.93 10.41 -15.83
N ASN A 255 12.94 9.68 -16.29
CA ASN A 255 13.58 9.93 -17.58
C ASN A 255 14.01 11.41 -17.73
N ASN A 256 14.64 11.97 -16.69
CA ASN A 256 15.14 13.34 -16.56
C ASN A 256 14.05 14.45 -16.59
N ILE A 257 12.78 14.12 -16.45
CA ILE A 257 11.69 15.10 -16.39
C ILE A 257 10.92 14.89 -15.08
N PRO A 258 10.75 15.93 -14.22
CA PRO A 258 9.93 15.82 -13.02
C PRO A 258 8.52 15.28 -13.32
N CYS A 259 8.05 14.28 -12.58
CA CYS A 259 6.78 13.62 -12.85
C CYS A 259 5.60 14.59 -12.91
N THR A 260 5.63 15.64 -12.09
CA THR A 260 4.61 16.71 -12.05
C THR A 260 4.48 17.51 -13.36
N ALA A 261 5.51 17.48 -14.22
CA ALA A 261 5.50 18.16 -15.52
C ALA A 261 5.92 17.23 -16.67
N ASN A 262 5.66 15.94 -16.53
CA ASN A 262 6.07 14.92 -17.50
C ASN A 262 4.91 14.57 -18.45
N ASP A 263 4.89 15.20 -19.63
CA ASP A 263 3.89 14.98 -20.69
C ASP A 263 3.77 13.50 -21.11
N PHE A 264 4.90 12.77 -21.16
CA PHE A 264 4.86 11.35 -21.50
C PHE A 264 4.03 10.56 -20.47
N LEU A 265 4.24 10.80 -19.17
CA LEU A 265 3.52 10.11 -18.11
C LEU A 265 2.05 10.55 -18.06
N LEU A 266 1.78 11.86 -17.98
CA LEU A 266 0.46 12.38 -17.64
C LEU A 266 -0.51 12.41 -18.81
N ASN A 267 -0.03 12.77 -20.03
CA ASN A 267 -0.87 12.81 -21.22
C ASN A 267 -0.79 11.49 -22.01
N ARG A 268 0.39 11.13 -22.52
CA ARG A 268 0.50 10.03 -23.50
C ARG A 268 0.22 8.67 -22.87
N LEU A 269 0.86 8.35 -21.72
CA LEU A 269 0.70 7.05 -21.08
C LEU A 269 -0.64 6.96 -20.34
N LEU A 270 -0.89 7.89 -19.40
CA LEU A 270 -2.05 7.83 -18.52
C LEU A 270 -3.36 8.07 -19.24
N ARG A 271 -3.46 9.16 -20.05
CA ARG A 271 -4.72 9.55 -20.70
C ARG A 271 -4.93 8.91 -22.07
N GLU A 272 -3.93 8.99 -22.97
CA GLU A 272 -4.10 8.51 -24.34
C GLU A 272 -4.06 6.97 -24.42
N GLN A 273 -3.06 6.32 -23.77
CA GLN A 273 -2.89 4.88 -23.86
C GLN A 273 -3.79 4.11 -22.88
N TRP A 274 -3.89 4.57 -21.61
CA TRP A 274 -4.68 3.86 -20.61
C TRP A 274 -6.11 4.36 -20.48
N GLY A 275 -6.44 5.48 -21.11
CA GLY A 275 -7.80 6.02 -21.15
C GLY A 275 -8.30 6.57 -19.82
N PHE A 276 -7.42 7.03 -18.94
CA PHE A 276 -7.79 7.63 -17.67
C PHE A 276 -8.74 8.82 -17.84
N LYS A 277 -9.84 8.84 -17.07
CA LYS A 277 -10.93 9.83 -17.15
C LYS A 277 -11.06 10.70 -15.89
N GLY A 278 -10.23 10.47 -14.88
CA GLY A 278 -10.20 11.29 -13.68
C GLY A 278 -9.32 12.53 -13.82
N PHE A 279 -8.99 13.15 -12.70
CA PHE A 279 -8.01 14.25 -12.68
C PHE A 279 -6.71 13.86 -11.98
N VAL A 280 -5.64 14.54 -12.39
CA VAL A 280 -4.30 14.38 -11.80
C VAL A 280 -4.06 15.55 -10.83
N VAL A 281 -3.72 15.24 -9.59
CA VAL A 281 -3.28 16.21 -8.59
C VAL A 281 -1.77 16.12 -8.42
N SER A 282 -1.09 17.24 -8.16
CA SER A 282 0.32 17.22 -7.77
C SER A 282 0.50 16.62 -6.38
N ASP A 283 1.68 16.11 -6.07
CA ASP A 283 2.05 15.92 -4.68
C ASP A 283 2.27 17.27 -3.99
N TYR A 284 2.45 17.26 -2.66
CA TYR A 284 2.51 18.44 -1.82
C TYR A 284 3.61 19.41 -2.29
N ASN A 285 3.21 20.59 -2.75
CA ASN A 285 4.10 21.65 -3.24
C ASN A 285 4.90 21.33 -4.51
N SER A 286 4.71 20.17 -5.16
CA SER A 286 5.59 19.68 -6.22
C SER A 286 5.55 20.51 -7.51
N VAL A 287 4.56 21.38 -7.74
CA VAL A 287 4.59 22.35 -8.85
C VAL A 287 5.67 23.41 -8.60
N GLU A 288 5.74 23.98 -7.38
CA GLU A 288 6.81 24.95 -7.03
C GLU A 288 8.19 24.31 -7.09
N GLU A 289 8.29 23.03 -6.71
CA GLU A 289 9.55 22.26 -6.70
C GLU A 289 10.16 22.04 -8.07
N LEU A 290 9.43 22.25 -9.18
CA LEU A 290 10.01 22.28 -10.54
C LEU A 290 11.14 23.29 -10.67
N VAL A 291 11.13 24.37 -9.87
CA VAL A 291 12.22 25.36 -9.80
C VAL A 291 13.46 24.76 -9.12
N ASN A 292 13.26 24.01 -8.03
CA ASN A 292 14.33 23.30 -7.32
C ASN A 292 14.96 22.20 -8.19
N HIS A 293 14.15 21.50 -8.98
CA HIS A 293 14.60 20.55 -10.00
C HIS A 293 15.40 21.22 -11.12
N ARG A 294 15.46 22.55 -11.16
CA ARG A 294 16.05 23.34 -12.27
C ARG A 294 15.41 23.03 -13.64
N TYR A 295 14.19 22.53 -13.61
CA TYR A 295 13.37 22.27 -14.78
C TYR A 295 12.55 23.50 -15.19
N ALA A 296 12.12 24.31 -14.21
CA ALA A 296 11.48 25.61 -14.43
C ALA A 296 12.39 26.76 -13.98
N VAL A 297 12.34 27.89 -14.68
CA VAL A 297 13.16 29.08 -14.37
C VAL A 297 12.59 29.86 -13.19
N ASP A 298 11.25 29.81 -13.00
CA ASP A 298 10.52 30.45 -11.91
C ASP A 298 9.15 29.76 -11.70
N LYS A 299 8.39 30.21 -10.72
CA LYS A 299 7.05 29.65 -10.40
C LYS A 299 6.01 29.86 -11.52
N LYS A 300 6.16 30.89 -12.35
CA LYS A 300 5.29 31.14 -13.50
C LYS A 300 5.55 30.11 -14.60
N ASP A 301 6.81 29.86 -14.92
CA ASP A 301 7.21 28.80 -15.85
C ASP A 301 6.81 27.41 -15.35
N ALA A 302 6.95 27.17 -14.05
CA ALA A 302 6.51 25.94 -13.39
C ALA A 302 5.01 25.69 -13.58
N ALA A 303 4.16 26.71 -13.36
CA ALA A 303 2.72 26.60 -13.57
C ALA A 303 2.37 26.28 -15.03
N ALA A 304 3.03 26.93 -15.99
CA ALA A 304 2.80 26.67 -17.42
C ALA A 304 3.20 25.24 -17.81
N LYS A 305 4.38 24.77 -17.36
CA LYS A 305 4.90 23.44 -17.66
C LYS A 305 4.02 22.34 -17.06
N ALA A 306 3.61 22.49 -15.81
CA ALA A 306 2.79 21.50 -15.11
C ALA A 306 1.41 21.34 -15.79
N LEU A 307 0.68 22.45 -16.04
CA LEU A 307 -0.65 22.38 -16.64
C LEU A 307 -0.59 21.86 -18.08
N ASN A 308 0.37 22.34 -18.91
CA ASN A 308 0.53 21.86 -20.28
C ASN A 308 0.93 20.38 -20.36
N ALA A 309 1.58 19.84 -19.33
CA ALA A 309 1.91 18.42 -19.24
C ALA A 309 0.75 17.53 -18.77
N GLY A 310 -0.42 18.10 -18.43
CA GLY A 310 -1.61 17.34 -18.03
C GLY A 310 -1.85 17.24 -16.53
N LEU A 311 -1.22 18.10 -15.71
CA LEU A 311 -1.51 18.21 -14.28
C LEU A 311 -2.74 19.10 -14.07
N ASP A 312 -3.86 18.53 -13.58
CA ASP A 312 -5.14 19.25 -13.47
C ASP A 312 -5.23 20.10 -12.21
N MET A 313 -4.77 19.60 -11.06
CA MET A 313 -4.89 20.30 -9.78
C MET A 313 -3.53 20.42 -9.10
N GLU A 314 -3.18 21.63 -8.65
CA GLU A 314 -2.02 21.81 -7.78
C GLU A 314 -2.37 21.62 -6.31
N MET A 315 -1.53 20.90 -5.57
CA MET A 315 -1.62 20.79 -4.12
C MET A 315 -0.73 21.84 -3.47
N VAL A 316 -1.34 22.84 -2.85
CA VAL A 316 -0.76 23.86 -1.95
C VAL A 316 0.13 24.93 -2.58
N SER A 317 0.90 24.67 -3.64
CA SER A 317 1.95 25.57 -4.17
C SER A 317 1.48 26.97 -4.57
N THR A 318 0.20 27.21 -4.84
CA THR A 318 -0.39 28.51 -5.26
C THR A 318 0.15 29.06 -6.60
N CYS A 319 0.91 28.29 -7.36
CA CYS A 319 1.44 28.69 -8.66
C CYS A 319 0.32 28.94 -9.69
N TYR A 320 -0.69 28.06 -9.70
CA TYR A 320 -1.85 28.20 -10.56
C TYR A 320 -2.68 29.44 -10.22
N LEU A 321 -2.99 29.63 -8.95
CA LEU A 321 -3.75 30.81 -8.48
C LEU A 321 -3.06 32.11 -8.81
N THR A 322 -1.72 32.14 -8.82
CA THR A 322 -0.95 33.37 -9.00
C THR A 322 -0.72 33.69 -10.46
N TYR A 323 -0.44 32.68 -11.30
CA TYR A 323 0.14 32.94 -12.62
C TYR A 323 -0.71 32.48 -13.81
N LEU A 324 -1.69 31.54 -13.65
CA LEU A 324 -2.41 31.00 -14.82
C LEU A 324 -3.21 32.05 -15.58
N LYS A 325 -3.76 33.05 -14.89
CA LYS A 325 -4.51 34.12 -15.56
C LYS A 325 -3.64 34.87 -16.57
N GLU A 326 -2.45 35.26 -16.17
CA GLU A 326 -1.48 35.95 -17.03
C GLU A 326 -0.99 35.02 -18.13
N LEU A 327 -0.69 33.75 -17.81
CA LEU A 327 -0.22 32.76 -18.78
C LEU A 327 -1.23 32.47 -19.90
N VAL A 328 -2.53 32.47 -19.59
CA VAL A 328 -3.60 32.35 -20.59
C VAL A 328 -3.68 33.61 -21.44
N GLN A 329 -3.59 34.81 -20.85
CA GLN A 329 -3.59 36.07 -21.57
C GLN A 329 -2.37 36.23 -22.48
N GLU A 330 -1.22 35.71 -22.09
CA GLU A 330 0.02 35.67 -22.91
C GLU A 330 -0.01 34.56 -23.99
N GLY A 331 -1.01 33.67 -23.98
CA GLY A 331 -1.09 32.53 -24.90
C GLY A 331 -0.08 31.39 -24.61
N LYS A 332 0.62 31.41 -23.46
CA LYS A 332 1.55 30.37 -23.04
C LYS A 332 0.82 29.12 -22.54
N VAL A 333 -0.39 29.28 -22.05
CA VAL A 333 -1.35 28.23 -21.73
C VAL A 333 -2.61 28.47 -22.56
N LYS A 334 -3.03 27.45 -23.32
CA LYS A 334 -4.30 27.53 -24.07
C LYS A 334 -5.48 27.41 -23.11
N GLU A 335 -6.51 28.24 -23.31
CA GLU A 335 -7.72 28.17 -22.48
C GLU A 335 -8.38 26.76 -22.57
N SER A 336 -8.28 26.07 -23.71
CA SER A 336 -8.78 24.70 -23.86
C SER A 336 -8.10 23.69 -22.93
N VAL A 337 -6.80 23.83 -22.66
CA VAL A 337 -6.07 22.94 -21.72
C VAL A 337 -6.57 23.19 -20.28
N LEU A 338 -6.77 24.45 -19.93
CA LEU A 338 -7.35 24.83 -18.64
C LEU A 338 -8.79 24.31 -18.52
N ASP A 339 -9.60 24.43 -19.58
CA ASP A 339 -10.98 23.93 -19.60
C ASP A 339 -11.06 22.41 -19.46
N ASP A 340 -10.16 21.65 -20.06
CA ASP A 340 -10.09 20.20 -19.92
C ASP A 340 -9.80 19.79 -18.47
N ALA A 341 -8.86 20.45 -17.79
CA ALA A 341 -8.55 20.25 -16.39
C ALA A 341 -9.75 20.58 -15.47
N VAL A 342 -10.39 21.71 -15.69
CA VAL A 342 -11.61 22.12 -14.95
C VAL A 342 -12.73 21.09 -15.12
N ARG A 343 -12.95 20.62 -16.33
CA ARG A 343 -13.96 19.61 -16.66
C ARG A 343 -13.78 18.34 -15.85
N CYS A 344 -12.56 17.79 -15.81
CA CYS A 344 -12.26 16.56 -15.05
C CYS A 344 -12.63 16.71 -13.57
N ILE A 345 -12.32 17.84 -12.96
CA ILE A 345 -12.62 18.11 -11.55
C ILE A 345 -14.13 18.26 -11.31
N LEU A 346 -14.81 19.02 -12.17
CA LEU A 346 -16.27 19.21 -12.04
C LEU A 346 -17.05 17.92 -12.27
N GLU A 347 -16.59 17.05 -13.17
CA GLU A 347 -17.19 15.73 -13.38
C GLU A 347 -17.08 14.86 -12.11
N LYS A 348 -15.96 14.86 -11.40
CA LYS A 348 -15.82 14.14 -10.13
C LYS A 348 -16.72 14.74 -9.02
N LYS A 349 -16.86 16.06 -8.95
CA LYS A 349 -17.85 16.69 -8.05
C LYS A 349 -19.28 16.25 -8.36
N TYR A 350 -19.61 16.09 -9.63
CA TYR A 350 -20.91 15.60 -10.07
C TYR A 350 -21.10 14.12 -9.68
N GLU A 351 -20.13 13.28 -9.95
CA GLU A 351 -20.14 11.84 -9.61
C GLU A 351 -20.24 11.59 -8.10
N LEU A 352 -19.67 12.47 -7.28
CA LEU A 352 -19.84 12.47 -5.82
C LEU A 352 -21.23 12.95 -5.36
N GLY A 353 -22.10 13.41 -6.27
CA GLY A 353 -23.43 13.96 -5.95
C GLY A 353 -23.40 15.30 -5.23
N LEU A 354 -22.28 16.02 -5.24
CA LEU A 354 -22.10 17.26 -4.49
C LEU A 354 -22.93 18.43 -5.06
N PHE A 355 -23.26 18.42 -6.35
CA PHE A 355 -24.14 19.45 -6.95
C PHE A 355 -25.61 19.24 -6.58
N GLU A 356 -26.03 18.00 -6.30
CA GLU A 356 -27.37 17.69 -5.82
C GLU A 356 -27.51 18.01 -4.34
N ASP A 357 -26.58 17.56 -3.50
CA ASP A 357 -26.52 17.86 -2.07
C ASP A 357 -25.06 18.09 -1.62
N PRO A 358 -24.63 19.37 -1.51
CA PRO A 358 -23.29 19.70 -1.04
C PRO A 358 -22.96 19.23 0.38
N PHE A 359 -23.99 18.95 1.20
CA PHE A 359 -23.83 18.55 2.60
C PHE A 359 -24.01 17.05 2.86
N ARG A 360 -24.15 16.23 1.82
CA ARG A 360 -24.44 14.80 1.92
C ARG A 360 -23.45 14.00 2.79
N TYR A 361 -22.20 14.46 2.89
CA TYR A 361 -21.18 13.91 3.79
C TYR A 361 -21.22 14.52 5.20
N CYS A 362 -21.95 15.61 5.43
CA CYS A 362 -21.99 16.37 6.68
C CYS A 362 -23.12 15.91 7.60
N ASN A 363 -23.04 14.70 8.17
CA ASN A 363 -24.05 14.16 9.08
C ASN A 363 -23.42 13.77 10.45
N PRO A 364 -23.61 14.62 11.50
CA PRO A 364 -23.03 14.37 12.83
C PRO A 364 -23.49 13.06 13.51
N GLU A 365 -24.76 12.65 13.29
CA GLU A 365 -25.29 11.41 13.86
C GLU A 365 -24.64 10.18 13.22
N ARG A 366 -24.46 10.21 11.90
CA ARG A 366 -23.71 9.17 11.18
C ARG A 366 -22.27 9.09 11.67
N ALA A 367 -21.58 10.21 11.82
CA ALA A 367 -20.23 10.28 12.36
C ALA A 367 -20.16 9.65 13.76
N ALA A 368 -21.04 10.06 14.68
CA ALA A 368 -21.07 9.54 16.05
C ALA A 368 -21.31 8.03 16.12
N ARG A 369 -22.07 7.46 15.18
CA ARG A 369 -22.36 6.03 15.10
C ARG A 369 -21.21 5.20 14.53
N ILE A 370 -20.49 5.75 13.52
CA ILE A 370 -19.54 4.98 12.73
C ILE A 370 -18.12 5.08 13.28
N LEU A 371 -17.70 6.27 13.75
CA LEU A 371 -16.32 6.46 14.19
C LEU A 371 -15.99 5.59 15.41
N ASN A 372 -14.99 4.72 15.27
CA ASN A 372 -14.60 3.70 16.22
C ASN A 372 -15.72 2.69 16.58
N ALA A 373 -16.64 2.42 15.67
CA ALA A 373 -17.68 1.42 15.88
C ALA A 373 -17.09 0.01 16.11
N PRO A 374 -17.73 -0.85 16.90
CA PRO A 374 -17.22 -2.18 17.21
C PRO A 374 -16.93 -3.04 15.96
N GLU A 375 -17.73 -2.93 14.91
CA GLU A 375 -17.52 -3.64 13.64
C GLU A 375 -16.23 -3.22 12.95
N VAL A 376 -15.88 -1.92 12.95
CA VAL A 376 -14.63 -1.40 12.39
C VAL A 376 -13.44 -1.90 13.22
N ARG A 377 -13.56 -1.86 14.54
CA ARG A 377 -12.55 -2.40 15.48
C ARG A 377 -12.31 -3.90 15.26
N ASN A 378 -13.37 -4.67 15.10
CA ASN A 378 -13.30 -6.11 14.84
C ASN A 378 -12.64 -6.40 13.47
N ALA A 379 -12.91 -5.60 12.44
CA ALA A 379 -12.24 -5.72 11.15
C ALA A 379 -10.73 -5.40 11.27
N SER A 380 -10.37 -4.36 12.03
CA SER A 380 -8.97 -4.04 12.34
C SER A 380 -8.27 -5.20 13.06
N LEU A 381 -8.93 -5.84 14.04
CA LEU A 381 -8.39 -7.01 14.74
C LEU A 381 -8.13 -8.19 13.77
N ARG A 382 -9.14 -8.57 12.98
CA ARG A 382 -9.00 -9.66 12.02
C ARG A 382 -7.88 -9.41 11.01
N MET A 383 -7.75 -8.17 10.53
CA MET A 383 -6.66 -7.80 9.60
C MET A 383 -5.30 -7.85 10.30
N ALA A 384 -5.21 -7.39 11.55
CA ALA A 384 -3.99 -7.40 12.35
C ALA A 384 -3.50 -8.84 12.64
N GLU A 385 -4.39 -9.75 12.98
CA GLU A 385 -4.08 -11.18 13.17
C GLU A 385 -3.49 -11.79 11.89
N ARG A 386 -4.12 -11.50 10.73
CA ARG A 386 -3.70 -12.00 9.41
C ARG A 386 -2.39 -11.38 8.90
N SER A 387 -1.89 -10.34 9.55
CA SER A 387 -0.68 -9.60 9.17
C SER A 387 0.58 -10.07 9.88
N VAL A 388 0.46 -10.78 11.01
CA VAL A 388 1.62 -11.25 11.79
C VAL A 388 2.30 -12.41 11.08
N VAL A 389 3.59 -12.25 10.73
CA VAL A 389 4.40 -13.29 10.09
C VAL A 389 5.23 -14.03 11.10
N LEU A 390 5.05 -15.33 11.23
CA LEU A 390 5.91 -16.21 12.03
C LEU A 390 7.17 -16.52 11.22
N LEU A 391 8.33 -16.05 11.68
CA LEU A 391 9.61 -16.22 10.98
C LEU A 391 10.42 -17.40 11.49
N GLU A 392 10.42 -17.63 12.81
CA GLU A 392 11.10 -18.75 13.47
C GLU A 392 10.20 -19.32 14.58
N ASN A 393 10.25 -20.65 14.76
CA ASN A 393 9.55 -21.33 15.88
C ASN A 393 10.28 -22.62 16.24
N ARG A 394 11.42 -22.48 16.92
CA ARG A 394 12.27 -23.62 17.29
C ARG A 394 11.57 -24.45 18.37
N GLU A 395 11.70 -25.77 18.27
CA GLU A 395 11.11 -26.71 19.20
C GLU A 395 9.60 -26.51 19.45
N SER A 396 8.92 -25.77 18.53
CA SER A 396 7.50 -25.45 18.66
C SER A 396 7.18 -24.72 19.98
N VAL A 397 8.01 -23.74 20.36
CA VAL A 397 7.78 -22.92 21.57
C VAL A 397 6.48 -22.14 21.48
N LEU A 398 6.00 -21.81 20.31
CA LEU A 398 4.66 -21.28 20.03
C LEU A 398 3.77 -22.34 19.37
N PRO A 399 2.46 -22.34 19.65
CA PRO A 399 1.73 -21.41 20.52
C PRO A 399 1.96 -21.70 22.03
N LEU A 400 1.92 -20.63 22.83
CA LEU A 400 1.95 -20.74 24.30
C LEU A 400 0.73 -21.51 24.80
N THR A 401 0.91 -22.20 25.93
CA THR A 401 -0.15 -23.02 26.50
C THR A 401 -0.84 -22.35 27.70
N ALA A 402 -1.92 -22.93 28.17
CA ALA A 402 -2.62 -22.47 29.38
C ALA A 402 -1.75 -22.54 30.66
N GLN A 403 -0.66 -23.29 30.64
CA GLN A 403 0.32 -23.39 31.73
C GLN A 403 1.22 -22.17 31.83
N THR A 404 1.44 -21.45 30.73
CA THR A 404 2.22 -20.22 30.70
C THR A 404 1.42 -19.09 31.35
N ARG A 405 1.82 -18.69 32.56
CA ARG A 405 1.10 -17.69 33.36
C ARG A 405 1.90 -16.45 33.66
N LYS A 406 3.23 -16.56 33.74
CA LYS A 406 4.15 -15.49 34.10
C LYS A 406 4.96 -15.09 32.88
N ILE A 407 4.80 -13.85 32.46
CA ILE A 407 5.41 -13.30 31.26
C ILE A 407 6.41 -12.21 31.66
N ALA A 408 7.67 -12.35 31.23
CA ALA A 408 8.58 -11.22 31.17
C ALA A 408 8.33 -10.45 29.86
N LEU A 409 7.66 -9.31 29.93
CA LEU A 409 7.42 -8.44 28.78
C LEU A 409 8.49 -7.35 28.74
N ILE A 410 9.39 -7.44 27.77
CA ILE A 410 10.57 -6.59 27.68
C ILE A 410 10.55 -5.74 26.41
N GLY A 411 10.99 -4.48 26.51
CA GLY A 411 11.01 -3.54 25.39
C GLY A 411 9.85 -2.53 25.39
N GLY A 412 10.20 -1.24 25.36
CA GLY A 412 9.24 -0.14 25.42
C GLY A 412 8.21 -0.13 24.28
N LEU A 413 8.55 -0.70 23.11
CA LEU A 413 7.62 -0.86 21.97
C LEU A 413 6.37 -1.63 22.35
N SER A 414 6.46 -2.61 23.24
CA SER A 414 5.32 -3.46 23.69
C SER A 414 4.25 -2.71 24.49
N LYS A 415 4.54 -1.48 24.95
CA LYS A 415 3.66 -0.63 25.76
C LYS A 415 3.34 0.71 25.13
N SER A 416 3.87 0.97 23.94
CA SER A 416 3.72 2.25 23.24
C SER A 416 2.53 2.24 22.28
N GLN A 417 1.47 2.99 22.62
CA GLN A 417 0.32 3.21 21.74
C GLN A 417 0.73 3.88 20.41
N TYR A 418 1.73 4.79 20.47
CA TYR A 418 2.24 5.49 19.29
C TYR A 418 2.94 4.56 18.31
N ASP A 419 3.80 3.68 18.83
CA ASP A 419 4.57 2.77 18.00
C ASP A 419 3.70 1.62 17.45
N MET A 420 2.72 1.16 18.22
CA MET A 420 1.75 0.17 17.73
C MET A 420 0.79 0.73 16.67
N ALA A 421 0.42 2.02 16.76
CA ALA A 421 -0.35 2.69 15.72
C ALA A 421 0.48 2.88 14.43
N GLY A 422 1.78 3.12 14.54
CA GLY A 422 2.68 3.30 13.41
C GLY A 422 2.72 4.73 12.84
N ALA A 423 3.51 4.91 11.79
CA ALA A 423 3.54 6.12 10.98
C ALA A 423 2.27 6.27 10.14
N TRP A 424 1.99 7.46 9.64
CA TRP A 424 0.77 7.76 8.86
C TRP A 424 -0.57 7.46 9.57
N ALA A 425 -0.55 7.30 10.89
CA ALA A 425 -1.74 7.18 11.74
C ALA A 425 -2.18 8.57 12.28
N ALA A 426 -2.27 9.56 11.40
CA ALA A 426 -2.44 10.97 11.76
C ALA A 426 -3.76 11.26 12.50
N THR A 427 -4.83 10.58 12.10
CA THR A 427 -6.19 10.76 12.66
C THR A 427 -6.62 9.65 13.61
N THR A 428 -5.82 8.61 13.75
CA THR A 428 -6.09 7.47 14.63
C THR A 428 -6.22 7.93 16.09
N ASP A 429 -7.26 7.47 16.77
CA ASP A 429 -7.45 7.72 18.20
C ASP A 429 -6.46 6.86 19.00
N ARG A 430 -5.27 7.43 19.23
CA ARG A 430 -4.16 6.72 19.89
C ARG A 430 -4.50 6.25 21.30
N ASN A 431 -5.40 6.94 22.02
CA ASN A 431 -5.82 6.54 23.34
C ASN A 431 -6.65 5.24 23.34
N LYS A 432 -7.16 4.83 22.17
CA LYS A 432 -7.90 3.58 21.99
C LYS A 432 -7.06 2.45 21.42
N VAL A 433 -5.77 2.68 21.16
CA VAL A 433 -4.85 1.62 20.71
C VAL A 433 -4.59 0.67 21.87
N VAL A 434 -4.86 -0.61 21.67
CA VAL A 434 -4.58 -1.67 22.64
C VAL A 434 -3.12 -2.08 22.53
N THR A 435 -2.35 -1.86 23.61
CA THR A 435 -0.95 -2.31 23.65
C THR A 435 -0.84 -3.79 23.99
N LEU A 436 0.30 -4.41 23.69
CA LEU A 436 0.52 -5.81 24.09
C LEU A 436 0.46 -5.97 25.62
N TYR A 437 1.02 -5.02 26.35
CA TYR A 437 0.91 -5.01 27.82
C TYR A 437 -0.56 -5.06 28.28
N ASP A 438 -1.41 -4.20 27.72
CA ASP A 438 -2.83 -4.16 28.09
C ASP A 438 -3.55 -5.46 27.74
N ALA A 439 -3.26 -6.06 26.58
CA ALA A 439 -3.86 -7.32 26.15
C ALA A 439 -3.48 -8.49 27.09
N LEU A 440 -2.20 -8.60 27.46
CA LEU A 440 -1.72 -9.64 28.39
C LEU A 440 -2.34 -9.50 29.78
N VAL A 441 -2.43 -8.28 30.32
CA VAL A 441 -3.08 -8.00 31.60
C VAL A 441 -4.56 -8.33 31.56
N ARG A 442 -5.28 -7.96 30.49
CA ARG A 442 -6.70 -8.31 30.30
C ARG A 442 -6.93 -9.82 30.22
N LYS A 443 -5.97 -10.56 29.67
CA LYS A 443 -6.00 -12.04 29.61
C LYS A 443 -5.82 -12.69 30.99
N GLY A 444 -5.48 -11.91 32.02
CA GLY A 444 -5.29 -12.38 33.39
C GLY A 444 -3.92 -13.01 33.65
N LEU A 445 -2.91 -12.61 32.92
CA LEU A 445 -1.52 -13.08 33.06
C LEU A 445 -0.76 -12.22 34.07
N GLU A 446 0.23 -12.81 34.74
CA GLU A 446 1.19 -12.10 35.58
C GLU A 446 2.32 -11.55 34.67
N VAL A 447 2.33 -10.23 34.50
CA VAL A 447 3.24 -9.55 33.57
C VAL A 447 4.31 -8.78 34.35
N SER A 448 5.55 -9.25 34.28
CA SER A 448 6.74 -8.52 34.73
C SER A 448 7.31 -7.70 33.58
N TYR A 449 7.20 -6.37 33.67
CA TYR A 449 7.61 -5.46 32.59
C TYR A 449 8.96 -4.80 32.88
N ALA A 450 9.83 -4.73 31.87
CA ALA A 450 11.06 -3.93 31.87
C ALA A 450 11.33 -3.31 30.50
N GLU A 451 11.94 -2.12 30.44
CA GLU A 451 12.29 -1.49 29.16
C GLU A 451 13.49 -2.19 28.48
N GLY A 452 14.53 -2.53 29.24
CA GLY A 452 15.72 -3.22 28.76
C GLY A 452 16.67 -2.36 27.90
N TYR A 453 16.12 -1.43 27.13
CA TYR A 453 16.88 -0.44 26.32
C TYR A 453 16.15 0.90 26.29
N ASP A 454 16.92 1.98 26.09
CA ASP A 454 16.35 3.31 25.90
C ASP A 454 15.77 3.47 24.50
N MET A 455 14.48 3.78 24.42
CA MET A 455 13.72 3.89 23.16
C MET A 455 14.22 4.97 22.19
N LYS A 456 14.95 5.99 22.67
CA LYS A 456 15.44 7.10 21.83
C LYS A 456 16.86 6.84 21.33
N SER A 457 17.77 6.46 22.23
CA SER A 457 19.17 6.23 21.92
C SER A 457 19.47 4.81 21.45
N ASN A 458 18.55 3.86 21.68
CA ASN A 458 18.72 2.43 21.50
C ASN A 458 19.89 1.83 22.30
N GLN A 459 20.35 2.51 23.35
CA GLN A 459 21.38 1.99 24.22
C GLN A 459 20.79 0.94 25.17
N LEU A 460 21.58 -0.05 25.48
CA LEU A 460 21.26 -1.09 26.45
C LEU A 460 21.28 -0.48 27.86
N THR A 461 20.08 -0.18 28.37
CA THR A 461 19.82 0.33 29.72
C THR A 461 18.79 -0.58 30.38
N GLY A 462 18.74 -0.66 31.71
CA GLY A 462 17.76 -1.50 32.40
C GLY A 462 17.95 -3.02 32.19
N LEU A 463 19.15 -3.48 31.83
CA LEU A 463 19.44 -4.90 31.62
C LEU A 463 19.20 -5.72 32.90
N GLN A 464 19.55 -5.20 34.06
CA GLN A 464 19.38 -5.89 35.34
C GLN A 464 17.88 -6.13 35.65
N GLU A 465 17.04 -5.12 35.43
CA GLU A 465 15.58 -5.23 35.61
C GLU A 465 14.98 -6.22 34.61
N ALA A 466 15.49 -6.22 33.37
CA ALA A 466 15.05 -7.17 32.34
C ALA A 466 15.41 -8.61 32.71
N LEU A 467 16.63 -8.85 33.21
CA LEU A 467 17.05 -10.19 33.67
C LEU A 467 16.24 -10.65 34.90
N GLN A 468 15.99 -9.76 35.88
CA GLN A 468 15.14 -10.08 37.03
C GLN A 468 13.72 -10.45 36.64
N ALA A 469 13.14 -9.70 35.69
CA ALA A 469 11.82 -10.04 35.11
C ALA A 469 11.84 -11.40 34.42
N ALA A 470 12.88 -11.70 33.64
CA ALA A 470 13.08 -12.96 32.94
C ALA A 470 13.17 -14.15 33.91
N GLU A 471 14.00 -14.06 34.96
CA GLU A 471 14.17 -15.11 35.97
C GLU A 471 12.88 -15.49 36.67
N ALA A 472 12.02 -14.49 36.96
CA ALA A 472 10.74 -14.65 37.65
C ALA A 472 9.61 -15.20 36.75
N SER A 473 9.85 -15.40 35.45
CA SER A 473 8.82 -15.69 34.47
C SER A 473 8.95 -17.08 33.83
N ASP A 474 7.88 -17.54 33.18
CA ASP A 474 7.84 -18.81 32.43
C ASP A 474 8.45 -18.64 31.04
N VAL A 475 8.26 -17.47 30.42
CA VAL A 475 8.67 -17.11 29.06
C VAL A 475 9.01 -15.63 28.98
N ILE A 476 9.92 -15.30 28.09
CA ILE A 476 10.32 -13.93 27.75
C ILE A 476 9.70 -13.54 26.42
N VAL A 477 8.96 -12.44 26.39
CA VAL A 477 8.46 -11.79 25.18
C VAL A 477 9.17 -10.45 25.07
N VAL A 478 10.06 -10.32 24.06
CA VAL A 478 10.87 -9.11 23.88
C VAL A 478 10.49 -8.39 22.59
N ALA A 479 10.09 -7.12 22.69
CA ALA A 479 9.75 -6.27 21.57
C ALA A 479 10.97 -5.46 21.13
N VAL A 480 11.41 -5.66 19.89
CA VAL A 480 12.55 -5.00 19.25
C VAL A 480 12.13 -4.41 17.90
N GLY A 481 12.93 -3.52 17.33
CA GLY A 481 12.68 -2.97 16.00
C GLY A 481 12.71 -1.45 15.95
N GLU A 482 11.77 -0.89 15.20
CA GLU A 482 11.69 0.54 14.87
C GLU A 482 10.54 1.24 15.61
N ARG A 483 10.78 2.48 16.02
CA ARG A 483 9.73 3.40 16.45
C ARG A 483 8.97 3.95 15.24
N PHE A 484 7.71 4.37 15.44
CA PHE A 484 6.81 4.88 14.39
C PHE A 484 7.42 5.97 13.49
N GLY A 485 8.32 6.81 13.99
CA GLY A 485 8.99 7.86 13.20
C GLY A 485 10.25 7.40 12.44
N GLN A 486 10.57 6.10 12.46
CA GLN A 486 11.77 5.56 11.80
C GLN A 486 11.48 4.90 10.44
N SER A 487 10.21 4.76 10.07
CA SER A 487 9.72 4.44 8.72
C SER A 487 8.59 5.40 8.35
N GLY A 488 8.27 5.50 7.08
CA GLY A 488 7.35 6.46 6.49
C GLY A 488 8.08 7.56 5.73
N GLU A 489 7.37 8.62 5.38
CA GLU A 489 7.94 9.78 4.70
C GLU A 489 9.01 10.46 5.56
N LYS A 490 10.08 10.97 4.95
CA LYS A 490 11.29 11.56 5.59
C LYS A 490 12.09 10.59 6.48
N ALA A 491 11.83 9.30 6.38
CA ALA A 491 12.44 8.29 7.24
C ALA A 491 13.31 7.28 6.47
N SER A 492 14.00 7.72 5.43
CA SER A 492 15.03 6.91 4.78
C SER A 492 16.20 6.64 5.72
N LYS A 493 16.68 5.39 5.75
CA LYS A 493 17.78 4.96 6.64
C LYS A 493 18.91 4.34 5.86
N VAL A 494 20.14 4.66 6.19
CA VAL A 494 21.32 3.99 5.64
C VAL A 494 21.47 2.60 6.26
N ASN A 495 21.31 2.49 7.58
CA ASN A 495 21.40 1.23 8.31
C ASN A 495 19.99 0.83 8.80
N ILE A 496 19.48 -0.29 8.28
CA ILE A 496 18.19 -0.89 8.65
C ILE A 496 18.35 -2.16 9.49
N ALA A 497 19.53 -2.40 10.06
CA ALA A 497 19.68 -3.46 11.05
C ALA A 497 18.94 -3.08 12.35
N ILE A 498 18.48 -4.10 13.07
CA ILE A 498 18.00 -3.91 14.46
C ILE A 498 19.12 -3.25 15.27
N PRO A 499 18.84 -2.21 16.06
CA PRO A 499 19.88 -1.49 16.83
C PRO A 499 20.69 -2.42 17.75
N GLU A 500 22.00 -2.19 17.83
CA GLU A 500 22.94 -3.05 18.58
C GLU A 500 22.54 -3.28 20.04
N GLY A 501 22.04 -2.25 20.73
CA GLY A 501 21.59 -2.38 22.13
C GLY A 501 20.40 -3.34 22.27
N GLN A 502 19.50 -3.36 21.28
CA GLN A 502 18.39 -4.30 21.25
C GLN A 502 18.87 -5.72 20.92
N GLN A 503 19.83 -5.88 20.01
CA GLN A 503 20.44 -7.18 19.70
C GLN A 503 21.14 -7.77 20.93
N LYS A 504 21.97 -6.98 21.62
CA LYS A 504 22.64 -7.36 22.87
C LYS A 504 21.64 -7.76 23.95
N LEU A 505 20.54 -7.04 24.08
CA LEU A 505 19.50 -7.39 25.04
C LEU A 505 18.95 -8.81 24.80
N VAL A 506 18.61 -9.14 23.56
CA VAL A 506 18.08 -10.48 23.21
C VAL A 506 19.13 -11.55 23.49
N ALA A 507 20.41 -11.32 23.14
CA ALA A 507 21.50 -12.22 23.42
C ALA A 507 21.73 -12.46 24.93
N GLU A 508 21.60 -11.44 25.79
CA GLU A 508 21.71 -11.59 27.24
C GLU A 508 20.48 -12.33 27.82
N LEU A 509 19.29 -12.04 27.31
CA LEU A 509 18.07 -12.73 27.75
C LEU A 509 18.10 -14.22 27.41
N ALA A 510 18.66 -14.62 26.27
CA ALA A 510 18.83 -16.03 25.87
C ALA A 510 19.70 -16.81 26.86
N LYS A 511 20.67 -16.18 27.53
CA LYS A 511 21.55 -16.83 28.52
C LYS A 511 20.80 -17.25 29.80
N THR A 512 19.59 -16.77 30.04
CA THR A 512 18.76 -17.17 31.19
C THR A 512 18.23 -18.60 31.08
N GLY A 513 18.30 -19.20 29.89
CA GLY A 513 17.74 -20.52 29.60
C GLY A 513 16.21 -20.57 29.58
N LYS A 514 15.52 -19.43 29.66
CA LYS A 514 14.07 -19.31 29.44
C LYS A 514 13.78 -19.17 27.96
N PRO A 515 12.65 -19.70 27.46
CA PRO A 515 12.24 -19.46 26.07
C PRO A 515 12.13 -17.97 25.75
N VAL A 516 12.75 -17.53 24.64
CA VAL A 516 12.76 -16.15 24.18
C VAL A 516 11.93 -16.01 22.90
N ILE A 517 10.88 -15.24 22.95
CA ILE A 517 10.03 -14.89 21.82
C ILE A 517 10.30 -13.42 21.44
N ALA A 518 10.89 -13.21 20.27
CA ALA A 518 11.19 -11.87 19.77
C ALA A 518 10.07 -11.36 18.85
N LEU A 519 9.55 -10.17 19.13
CA LEU A 519 8.60 -9.45 18.32
C LEU A 519 9.34 -8.36 17.56
N VAL A 520 9.48 -8.50 16.24
CA VAL A 520 10.12 -7.50 15.37
C VAL A 520 9.04 -6.52 14.91
N MET A 521 8.99 -5.37 15.56
CA MET A 521 8.07 -4.27 15.23
C MET A 521 8.77 -3.30 14.27
N CYS A 522 8.29 -3.20 13.04
CA CYS A 522 8.97 -2.41 12.01
C CYS A 522 8.01 -1.94 10.91
N GLY A 523 8.42 -0.90 10.18
CA GLY A 523 7.70 -0.40 9.00
C GLY A 523 8.34 -0.83 7.68
N ARG A 524 9.41 -1.62 7.71
CA ARG A 524 10.19 -2.06 6.55
C ARG A 524 10.83 -3.42 6.81
N PRO A 525 11.29 -4.17 5.81
CA PRO A 525 12.23 -5.26 6.02
C PRO A 525 13.47 -4.75 6.75
N VAL A 526 13.82 -5.40 7.86
CA VAL A 526 15.01 -5.06 8.66
C VAL A 526 15.98 -6.24 8.67
N SER A 527 17.28 -5.97 8.79
CA SER A 527 18.24 -7.04 9.06
C SER A 527 18.13 -7.42 10.54
N CYS A 528 17.68 -8.66 10.80
CA CYS A 528 17.43 -9.21 12.14
C CYS A 528 18.19 -10.51 12.41
N THR A 529 19.31 -10.73 11.74
CA THR A 529 20.11 -11.99 11.83
C THR A 529 20.48 -12.31 13.27
N GLU A 530 20.98 -11.34 14.04
CA GLU A 530 21.36 -11.53 15.44
C GLU A 530 20.16 -11.92 16.34
N ILE A 531 18.99 -11.35 16.06
CA ILE A 531 17.76 -11.72 16.77
C ILE A 531 17.40 -13.16 16.47
N ARG A 532 17.47 -13.55 15.19
CA ARG A 532 17.23 -14.91 14.74
C ARG A 532 18.13 -15.93 15.41
N GLU A 533 19.39 -15.61 15.68
CA GLU A 533 20.35 -16.54 16.28
C GLU A 533 20.04 -16.83 17.75
N HIS A 534 19.48 -15.89 18.48
CA HIS A 534 19.32 -15.96 19.94
C HIS A 534 17.89 -16.17 20.42
N ALA A 535 16.87 -15.92 19.59
CA ALA A 535 15.47 -16.15 19.98
C ALA A 535 14.99 -17.55 19.57
N ASP A 536 14.13 -18.16 20.39
CA ASP A 536 13.49 -19.45 20.08
C ASP A 536 12.33 -19.31 19.11
N ALA A 537 11.61 -18.17 19.19
CA ALA A 537 10.64 -17.78 18.17
C ALA A 537 10.83 -16.33 17.76
N VAL A 538 10.58 -16.03 16.48
CA VAL A 538 10.64 -14.67 15.91
C VAL A 538 9.36 -14.42 15.13
N LEU A 539 8.64 -13.36 15.50
CA LEU A 539 7.47 -12.86 14.77
C LEU A 539 7.78 -11.47 14.21
N CYS A 540 7.54 -11.26 12.92
CA CYS A 540 7.43 -9.92 12.38
C CYS A 540 6.01 -9.43 12.62
N THR A 541 5.85 -8.50 13.54
CA THR A 541 4.55 -7.98 13.94
C THR A 541 4.24 -6.65 13.28
N TRP A 542 5.19 -6.05 12.56
CA TRP A 542 4.98 -4.75 11.93
C TRP A 542 4.45 -3.68 12.90
N TRP A 543 3.64 -2.74 12.41
CA TRP A 543 2.77 -1.85 13.17
C TRP A 543 1.31 -2.15 12.80
N LEU A 544 0.55 -2.66 13.76
CA LEU A 544 -0.75 -3.31 13.51
C LEU A 544 -1.97 -2.42 13.79
N GLY A 545 -1.76 -1.15 14.15
CA GLY A 545 -2.87 -0.22 14.38
C GLY A 545 -3.58 -0.39 15.72
N SER A 546 -4.88 -0.11 15.75
CA SER A 546 -5.67 0.00 16.98
C SER A 546 -5.77 -1.28 17.80
N GLU A 547 -5.73 -2.45 17.16
CA GLU A 547 -5.89 -3.76 17.80
C GLU A 547 -4.59 -4.57 17.92
N ALA A 548 -3.44 -3.90 17.77
CA ALA A 548 -2.13 -4.53 17.73
C ALA A 548 -1.88 -5.51 18.90
N GLY A 549 -2.14 -5.08 20.14
CA GLY A 549 -1.90 -5.91 21.31
C GLY A 549 -2.78 -7.14 21.35
N ASN A 550 -4.07 -7.02 20.99
CA ASN A 550 -5.01 -8.13 20.95
C ASN A 550 -4.58 -9.14 19.87
N ALA A 551 -4.22 -8.69 18.68
CA ALA A 551 -3.80 -9.56 17.58
C ALA A 551 -2.52 -10.34 17.93
N ILE A 552 -1.50 -9.66 18.46
CA ILE A 552 -0.25 -10.32 18.89
C ILE A 552 -0.56 -11.34 20.01
N CYS A 553 -1.39 -10.98 20.99
CA CYS A 553 -1.79 -11.88 22.06
C CYS A 553 -2.48 -13.14 21.51
N ASN A 554 -3.45 -12.98 20.58
CA ASN A 554 -4.17 -14.11 19.98
C ASN A 554 -3.24 -15.05 19.21
N VAL A 555 -2.26 -14.49 18.50
CA VAL A 555 -1.22 -15.28 17.81
C VAL A 555 -0.36 -16.04 18.84
N LEU A 556 0.16 -15.37 19.88
CA LEU A 556 1.02 -16.01 20.87
C LEU A 556 0.37 -17.23 21.55
N TRP A 557 -0.93 -17.22 21.77
CA TRP A 557 -1.67 -18.34 22.39
C TRP A 557 -2.38 -19.26 21.40
N GLY A 558 -2.18 -19.07 20.10
CA GLY A 558 -2.77 -19.91 19.07
C GLY A 558 -4.29 -19.75 18.90
N GLU A 559 -4.89 -18.68 19.44
CA GLU A 559 -6.27 -18.30 19.15
C GLU A 559 -6.42 -17.91 17.65
N TYR A 560 -5.34 -17.44 17.05
CA TYR A 560 -5.14 -17.33 15.61
C TYR A 560 -3.84 -18.06 15.22
N ASN A 561 -3.93 -18.97 14.24
CA ASN A 561 -2.76 -19.65 13.69
C ASN A 561 -2.14 -18.78 12.59
N PRO A 562 -0.86 -18.34 12.67
CA PRO A 562 -0.22 -17.52 11.68
C PRO A 562 -0.31 -18.11 10.26
N SER A 563 -0.66 -17.26 9.30
CA SER A 563 -0.78 -17.61 7.89
C SER A 563 -0.24 -16.54 6.95
N ALA A 564 0.36 -15.49 7.53
CA ALA A 564 0.94 -14.39 6.78
C ALA A 564 2.25 -14.79 6.11
N LYS A 565 2.55 -14.17 4.97
CA LYS A 565 3.78 -14.37 4.19
C LYS A 565 4.46 -13.02 3.94
N LEU A 566 5.78 -12.98 3.90
CA LEU A 566 6.52 -11.74 3.66
C LEU A 566 6.24 -11.18 2.24
N PRO A 567 5.75 -9.96 2.11
CA PRO A 567 5.50 -9.32 0.81
C PRO A 567 6.77 -8.65 0.24
N MET A 568 7.87 -8.76 0.96
CA MET A 568 9.17 -8.20 0.60
C MET A 568 10.29 -9.03 1.23
N THR A 569 11.36 -9.22 0.47
CA THR A 569 12.56 -9.95 0.89
C THR A 569 13.26 -9.25 2.06
N PHE A 570 13.63 -10.00 3.11
CA PHE A 570 14.37 -9.49 4.26
C PHE A 570 15.88 -9.71 4.06
N PRO A 571 16.71 -8.66 4.08
CA PRO A 571 18.15 -8.79 3.91
C PRO A 571 18.81 -9.45 5.13
N ALA A 572 19.79 -10.30 4.91
CA ALA A 572 20.67 -10.76 5.98
C ALA A 572 21.61 -9.63 6.45
N HIS A 573 22.12 -8.86 5.50
CA HIS A 573 23.00 -7.73 5.73
C HIS A 573 22.56 -6.48 4.96
N VAL A 574 22.74 -5.31 5.54
CA VAL A 574 22.38 -4.02 4.91
C VAL A 574 23.10 -3.82 3.56
N GLY A 575 24.32 -4.35 3.41
CA GLY A 575 25.09 -4.26 2.16
C GLY A 575 24.54 -5.06 0.99
N GLN A 576 23.54 -5.94 1.21
CA GLN A 576 22.88 -6.69 0.13
C GLN A 576 21.84 -5.87 -0.62
N ILE A 577 21.42 -4.70 -0.08
CA ILE A 577 20.32 -3.89 -0.63
C ILE A 577 20.77 -3.12 -1.88
N PRO A 578 19.97 -3.14 -2.97
CA PRO A 578 18.64 -3.75 -3.08
C PRO A 578 18.72 -5.29 -3.23
N ILE A 579 17.86 -6.01 -2.47
CA ILE A 579 17.68 -7.46 -2.55
C ILE A 579 16.20 -7.77 -2.74
N TYR A 580 15.89 -8.61 -3.73
CA TYR A 580 14.53 -8.98 -4.12
C TYR A 580 14.55 -10.34 -4.84
N TYR A 581 13.42 -11.06 -4.83
CA TYR A 581 13.37 -12.43 -5.37
C TYR A 581 13.36 -12.47 -6.92
N GLN A 582 12.90 -11.41 -7.60
CA GLN A 582 12.78 -11.32 -9.07
C GLN A 582 14.11 -10.94 -9.75
N ASN A 583 15.23 -11.37 -9.22
CA ASN A 583 16.52 -11.09 -9.83
C ASN A 583 16.68 -11.77 -11.19
N LYS A 584 17.44 -11.14 -12.08
CA LYS A 584 17.76 -11.70 -13.40
C LYS A 584 18.94 -12.67 -13.32
N SER A 585 18.92 -13.68 -14.16
CA SER A 585 20.13 -14.49 -14.38
C SER A 585 21.22 -13.62 -15.00
N THR A 586 22.42 -13.68 -14.43
CA THR A 586 23.61 -13.04 -15.00
C THR A 586 24.38 -14.01 -15.89
N GLY A 587 25.35 -13.51 -16.66
CA GLY A 587 26.26 -14.40 -17.42
C GLY A 587 27.11 -15.32 -16.53
N ARG A 588 27.19 -15.01 -15.21
CA ARG A 588 27.95 -15.79 -14.22
C ARG A 588 27.13 -15.90 -12.92
N PRO A 589 26.03 -16.69 -12.94
CA PRO A 589 25.15 -16.81 -11.78
C PRO A 589 25.86 -17.47 -10.59
N THR A 590 25.38 -17.20 -9.38
CA THR A 590 25.92 -17.70 -8.11
C THR A 590 25.99 -19.21 -8.03
N ALA A 591 25.07 -19.93 -8.67
CA ALA A 591 25.00 -21.39 -8.70
C ALA A 591 26.14 -22.05 -9.49
N LEU A 592 26.89 -21.31 -10.31
CA LEU A 592 27.99 -21.87 -11.06
C LEU A 592 29.15 -22.33 -10.12
N LYS A 593 29.63 -23.53 -10.34
CA LYS A 593 30.79 -24.09 -9.62
C LYS A 593 32.11 -23.52 -10.17
N GLN A 594 32.25 -22.20 -10.16
CA GLN A 594 33.48 -21.54 -10.62
C GLN A 594 33.81 -20.34 -9.72
N THR A 595 35.07 -19.91 -9.71
CA THR A 595 35.55 -18.80 -8.89
C THR A 595 34.94 -17.45 -9.31
N TYR A 596 34.86 -17.23 -10.63
CA TYR A 596 34.32 -15.95 -11.18
C TYR A 596 32.81 -16.06 -11.33
N LYS A 597 32.06 -15.64 -10.30
CA LYS A 597 30.58 -15.61 -10.24
C LYS A 597 30.09 -14.38 -9.52
N ALA A 598 28.81 -14.05 -9.72
CA ALA A 598 28.15 -12.95 -9.01
C ALA A 598 28.00 -13.30 -7.53
N SER A 599 28.91 -12.83 -6.68
CA SER A 599 28.93 -13.12 -5.23
C SER A 599 29.64 -12.01 -4.48
N TYR A 600 29.34 -11.88 -3.18
CA TYR A 600 30.16 -11.12 -2.24
C TYR A 600 31.34 -11.96 -1.77
N ILE A 601 32.41 -11.33 -1.28
CA ILE A 601 33.59 -12.01 -0.73
C ILE A 601 33.45 -12.26 0.78
N ASP A 602 32.60 -11.52 1.45
CA ASP A 602 32.46 -11.44 2.90
C ASP A 602 31.07 -11.81 3.42
N ALA A 603 30.11 -12.08 2.53
CA ALA A 603 28.74 -12.44 2.89
C ALA A 603 28.12 -13.40 1.87
N SER A 604 27.08 -14.12 2.30
CA SER A 604 26.19 -14.86 1.41
C SER A 604 25.42 -13.90 0.49
N THR A 605 25.00 -14.40 -0.68
CA THR A 605 24.04 -13.72 -1.55
C THR A 605 22.59 -13.99 -1.17
N GLU A 606 22.35 -14.97 -0.30
CA GLU A 606 21.02 -15.36 0.14
C GLU A 606 20.45 -14.34 1.14
N PRO A 607 19.14 -14.06 1.09
CA PRO A 607 18.47 -13.22 2.07
C PRO A 607 18.36 -13.92 3.44
N ALA A 608 18.00 -13.15 4.48
CA ALA A 608 17.60 -13.74 5.77
C ALA A 608 16.28 -14.51 5.63
N TYR A 609 15.30 -13.91 4.94
CA TYR A 609 14.02 -14.53 4.59
C TYR A 609 13.59 -14.09 3.19
N PRO A 610 13.20 -15.05 2.33
CA PRO A 610 12.78 -14.73 0.95
C PRO A 610 11.36 -14.19 0.89
N PHE A 611 11.00 -13.61 -0.25
CA PHE A 611 9.61 -13.24 -0.56
C PHE A 611 8.66 -14.45 -0.43
N GLY A 612 7.49 -14.21 0.10
CA GLY A 612 6.46 -15.23 0.28
C GLY A 612 6.71 -16.17 1.48
N TYR A 613 7.79 -15.99 2.23
CA TYR A 613 8.11 -16.80 3.40
C TYR A 613 7.23 -16.46 4.61
N GLY A 614 6.86 -17.47 5.37
CA GLY A 614 6.15 -17.37 6.65
C GLY A 614 5.72 -18.74 7.10
N LEU A 615 5.90 -19.03 8.40
CA LEU A 615 5.57 -20.31 9.05
C LEU A 615 4.12 -20.30 9.57
N SER A 616 3.65 -21.48 9.93
CA SER A 616 2.38 -21.73 10.61
C SER A 616 2.60 -22.64 11.83
N TYR A 617 1.62 -22.78 12.70
CA TYR A 617 1.63 -23.78 13.78
C TYR A 617 1.30 -25.20 13.27
N THR A 618 1.06 -25.33 11.97
CA THR A 618 0.86 -26.60 11.28
C THR A 618 1.74 -26.67 10.03
N ASP A 619 1.87 -27.86 9.44
CA ASP A 619 2.71 -28.10 8.26
C ASP A 619 1.85 -28.40 7.04
N PHE A 620 2.32 -28.01 5.86
CA PHE A 620 1.65 -28.25 4.59
C PHE A 620 2.56 -29.00 3.62
N GLY A 621 2.07 -30.12 3.11
CA GLY A 621 2.77 -30.93 2.10
C GLY A 621 2.20 -30.65 0.70
N TYR A 622 3.08 -30.50 -0.28
CA TYR A 622 2.76 -30.29 -1.69
C TYR A 622 3.02 -31.57 -2.48
N SER A 623 2.07 -31.97 -3.34
CA SER A 623 2.18 -33.18 -4.18
C SER A 623 1.41 -33.04 -5.47
N ASP A 624 1.56 -34.00 -6.37
CA ASP A 624 0.77 -34.14 -7.62
C ASP A 624 0.80 -32.87 -8.50
N LEU A 625 1.95 -32.17 -8.58
CA LEU A 625 2.12 -31.05 -9.50
C LEU A 625 2.03 -31.54 -10.95
N LYS A 626 1.08 -30.98 -11.73
CA LYS A 626 0.81 -31.40 -13.10
C LYS A 626 0.27 -30.27 -13.97
N LEU A 627 0.45 -30.43 -15.27
CA LEU A 627 -0.20 -29.62 -16.31
C LEU A 627 -1.48 -30.30 -16.77
N LEU A 628 -2.55 -29.50 -16.91
CA LEU A 628 -3.82 -29.92 -17.47
C LEU A 628 -4.13 -29.05 -18.69
N PRO A 629 -4.87 -29.57 -19.69
CA PRO A 629 -5.29 -28.77 -20.84
C PRO A 629 -6.09 -27.54 -20.38
N GLY A 630 -5.84 -26.39 -21.02
CA GLY A 630 -6.66 -25.19 -20.82
C GLY A 630 -8.12 -25.45 -21.17
N LYS A 631 -9.04 -25.03 -20.31
CA LYS A 631 -10.48 -25.29 -20.44
C LYS A 631 -11.25 -24.15 -21.10
N ALA A 632 -10.66 -22.97 -21.24
CA ALA A 632 -11.30 -21.77 -21.79
C ALA A 632 -10.46 -21.18 -22.92
N ALA A 633 -11.08 -20.40 -23.79
CA ALA A 633 -10.35 -19.63 -24.80
C ALA A 633 -9.34 -18.68 -24.16
N GLY A 634 -8.12 -18.60 -24.70
CA GLY A 634 -7.03 -17.78 -24.16
C GLY A 634 -6.29 -18.39 -22.96
N VAL A 635 -6.64 -19.62 -22.55
CA VAL A 635 -5.91 -20.36 -21.51
C VAL A 635 -5.03 -21.40 -22.18
N HIS A 636 -3.71 -21.22 -22.08
CA HIS A 636 -2.71 -22.14 -22.67
C HIS A 636 -2.67 -23.48 -21.96
N THR A 637 -2.65 -23.45 -20.62
CA THR A 637 -2.63 -24.64 -19.77
C THR A 637 -3.14 -24.28 -18.36
N GLU A 638 -3.46 -25.31 -17.57
CA GLU A 638 -3.77 -25.17 -16.14
C GLU A 638 -2.67 -25.88 -15.33
N VAL A 639 -2.06 -25.16 -14.38
CA VAL A 639 -1.08 -25.74 -13.42
C VAL A 639 -1.85 -26.12 -12.17
N SER A 640 -1.78 -27.41 -11.79
CA SER A 640 -2.52 -27.97 -10.66
C SER A 640 -1.59 -28.64 -9.66
N VAL A 641 -1.82 -28.42 -8.37
CA VAL A 641 -1.07 -29.01 -7.25
C VAL A 641 -2.04 -29.44 -6.16
N LYS A 642 -1.74 -30.52 -5.47
CA LYS A 642 -2.46 -30.96 -4.26
C LYS A 642 -1.71 -30.48 -3.02
N VAL A 643 -2.40 -29.76 -2.13
CA VAL A 643 -1.88 -29.31 -0.84
C VAL A 643 -2.60 -30.04 0.28
N THR A 644 -1.85 -30.57 1.23
CA THR A 644 -2.35 -31.35 2.39
C THR A 644 -1.84 -30.74 3.67
N ASN A 645 -2.71 -30.53 4.65
CA ASN A 645 -2.29 -30.22 6.01
C ASN A 645 -1.75 -31.49 6.69
N THR A 646 -0.44 -31.56 6.88
CA THR A 646 0.27 -32.71 7.48
C THR A 646 0.58 -32.53 8.95
N GLY A 647 0.25 -31.38 9.51
CA GLY A 647 0.56 -31.02 10.89
C GLY A 647 -0.58 -31.33 11.89
N LYS A 648 -0.62 -30.60 13.00
CA LYS A 648 -1.40 -30.96 14.19
C LYS A 648 -2.63 -30.11 14.44
N CYS A 649 -2.77 -28.97 13.76
CA CYS A 649 -3.93 -28.08 13.89
C CYS A 649 -4.40 -27.59 12.52
N ALA A 650 -5.62 -27.07 12.47
CA ALA A 650 -6.13 -26.40 11.28
C ALA A 650 -5.33 -25.14 10.96
N GLY A 651 -5.16 -24.83 9.69
CA GLY A 651 -4.41 -23.65 9.26
C GLY A 651 -4.75 -23.18 7.86
N GLU A 652 -4.28 -21.98 7.54
CA GLU A 652 -4.38 -21.41 6.20
C GLU A 652 -2.99 -21.43 5.54
N GLU A 653 -2.95 -21.79 4.26
CA GLU A 653 -1.73 -21.75 3.45
C GLU A 653 -1.91 -20.84 2.24
N VAL A 654 -0.87 -20.11 1.88
CA VAL A 654 -0.78 -19.31 0.66
C VAL A 654 -0.01 -20.06 -0.40
N VAL A 655 -0.73 -20.72 -1.28
CA VAL A 655 -0.16 -21.43 -2.43
C VAL A 655 0.23 -20.42 -3.49
N GLN A 656 1.52 -20.37 -3.86
CA GLN A 656 2.11 -19.37 -4.75
C GLN A 656 2.56 -20.03 -6.04
N LEU A 657 2.23 -19.42 -7.19
CA LEU A 657 2.67 -19.83 -8.52
C LEU A 657 3.67 -18.81 -9.07
N TYR A 658 4.84 -19.27 -9.39
CA TYR A 658 5.89 -18.50 -10.07
C TYR A 658 6.11 -19.02 -11.49
N VAL A 659 6.50 -18.13 -12.39
CA VAL A 659 6.80 -18.44 -13.78
C VAL A 659 8.22 -17.99 -14.10
N GLN A 660 8.98 -18.85 -14.79
CA GLN A 660 10.23 -18.50 -15.44
C GLN A 660 10.08 -18.70 -16.94
N ASP A 661 10.34 -17.68 -17.70
CA ASP A 661 10.62 -17.76 -19.13
C ASP A 661 12.09 -18.10 -19.30
N LYS A 662 12.39 -19.26 -19.92
CA LYS A 662 13.77 -19.76 -20.02
C LYS A 662 14.63 -18.97 -21.00
N VAL A 663 14.02 -18.52 -22.08
CA VAL A 663 14.71 -17.78 -23.14
C VAL A 663 13.75 -16.82 -23.79
N ALA A 664 13.99 -15.55 -23.68
CA ALA A 664 13.21 -14.49 -24.29
C ALA A 664 14.10 -13.49 -25.05
N SER A 665 13.50 -12.64 -25.88
CA SER A 665 14.18 -11.58 -26.63
C SER A 665 14.83 -10.51 -25.72
N VAL A 666 14.43 -10.45 -24.43
CA VAL A 666 15.05 -9.65 -23.37
C VAL A 666 15.39 -10.51 -22.16
N THR A 667 16.36 -10.09 -21.35
CA THR A 667 16.70 -10.84 -20.11
C THR A 667 15.55 -10.75 -19.12
N ARG A 668 14.96 -11.91 -18.77
CA ARG A 668 13.84 -12.07 -17.84
C ARG A 668 14.30 -12.43 -16.43
N PRO A 669 13.48 -12.17 -15.38
CA PRO A 669 13.72 -12.70 -14.04
C PRO A 669 13.78 -14.23 -14.00
N ILE A 670 14.51 -14.76 -13.03
CA ILE A 670 14.57 -16.22 -12.81
C ILE A 670 13.26 -16.81 -12.26
N LYS A 671 12.40 -15.97 -11.71
CA LYS A 671 11.03 -16.30 -11.28
C LYS A 671 10.20 -15.03 -11.11
N GLU A 672 8.92 -15.08 -11.44
CA GLU A 672 7.94 -14.01 -11.31
C GLU A 672 6.64 -14.59 -10.75
N LEU A 673 6.11 -14.03 -9.67
CA LEU A 673 4.78 -14.42 -9.16
C LEU A 673 3.71 -14.09 -10.21
N LYS A 674 2.90 -15.08 -10.56
CA LYS A 674 1.80 -14.92 -11.54
C LYS A 674 0.48 -15.50 -11.02
N GLY A 675 0.48 -16.03 -9.80
CA GLY A 675 -0.73 -16.49 -9.12
C GLY A 675 -0.52 -16.80 -7.65
N PHE A 676 -1.55 -16.64 -6.87
CA PHE A 676 -1.59 -17.12 -5.49
C PHE A 676 -3.02 -17.47 -5.08
N ARG A 677 -3.14 -18.38 -4.09
CA ARG A 677 -4.43 -18.77 -3.49
C ARG A 677 -4.23 -19.03 -2.01
N LYS A 678 -4.99 -18.33 -1.17
CA LYS A 678 -5.07 -18.64 0.25
C LYS A 678 -6.15 -19.68 0.48
N ILE A 679 -5.80 -20.78 1.13
CA ILE A 679 -6.70 -21.92 1.38
C ILE A 679 -6.68 -22.30 2.86
N HIS A 680 -7.83 -22.66 3.41
CA HIS A 680 -7.95 -23.23 4.74
C HIS A 680 -8.00 -24.74 4.66
N LEU A 681 -7.26 -25.45 5.53
CA LEU A 681 -7.21 -26.91 5.63
C LEU A 681 -7.30 -27.36 7.08
N ASN A 682 -8.24 -28.27 7.37
CA ASN A 682 -8.25 -29.02 8.62
C ASN A 682 -7.12 -30.03 8.66
N VAL A 683 -6.82 -30.59 9.83
CA VAL A 683 -5.79 -31.65 9.99
C VAL A 683 -6.09 -32.81 9.07
N GLY A 684 -5.12 -33.21 8.24
CA GLY A 684 -5.23 -34.29 7.26
C GLY A 684 -6.06 -33.95 6.01
N GLU A 685 -6.67 -32.75 5.95
CA GLU A 685 -7.43 -32.32 4.77
C GLU A 685 -6.49 -31.98 3.61
N SER A 686 -6.93 -32.32 2.39
CA SER A 686 -6.24 -31.98 1.16
C SER A 686 -7.14 -31.19 0.23
N LYS A 687 -6.59 -30.18 -0.45
CA LYS A 687 -7.27 -29.44 -1.55
C LYS A 687 -6.38 -29.39 -2.78
N THR A 688 -7.01 -29.52 -3.95
CA THR A 688 -6.33 -29.26 -5.21
C THR A 688 -6.48 -27.80 -5.56
N VAL A 689 -5.37 -27.11 -5.74
CA VAL A 689 -5.28 -25.71 -6.18
C VAL A 689 -4.86 -25.70 -7.63
N ALA A 690 -5.55 -24.88 -8.45
CA ALA A 690 -5.27 -24.78 -9.87
C ALA A 690 -5.14 -23.31 -10.29
N PHE A 691 -4.20 -23.07 -11.20
CA PHE A 691 -3.94 -21.76 -11.81
C PHE A 691 -4.06 -21.85 -13.32
N GLN A 692 -4.87 -20.97 -13.91
CA GLN A 692 -4.98 -20.84 -15.35
C GLN A 692 -3.86 -19.96 -15.89
N ILE A 693 -3.15 -20.45 -16.88
CA ILE A 693 -2.05 -19.74 -17.53
C ILE A 693 -2.57 -19.11 -18.82
N THR A 694 -2.60 -17.79 -18.83
CA THR A 694 -3.00 -16.94 -19.94
C THR A 694 -1.83 -16.10 -20.42
N ASP A 695 -2.01 -15.31 -21.48
CA ASP A 695 -1.02 -14.34 -21.94
C ASP A 695 -0.54 -13.40 -20.82
N ASP A 696 -1.41 -13.00 -19.89
CA ASP A 696 -1.05 -12.14 -18.76
C ASP A 696 -0.01 -12.79 -17.83
N ALA A 697 0.04 -14.13 -17.76
CA ALA A 697 1.02 -14.85 -16.96
C ALA A 697 2.38 -15.01 -17.67
N LEU A 698 2.37 -15.07 -19.00
CA LEU A 698 3.55 -15.36 -19.83
C LEU A 698 4.17 -14.10 -20.42
N GLY A 699 3.35 -13.06 -20.66
CA GLY A 699 3.73 -11.87 -21.39
C GLY A 699 4.65 -10.91 -20.63
N PHE A 700 5.32 -10.08 -21.39
CA PHE A 700 6.22 -9.04 -20.94
C PHE A 700 6.26 -7.86 -21.92
N TYR A 701 6.83 -6.74 -21.48
CA TYR A 701 7.13 -5.60 -22.33
C TYR A 701 8.57 -5.68 -22.85
N ASP A 702 8.73 -5.51 -24.16
CA ASP A 702 10.04 -5.37 -24.79
C ASP A 702 10.67 -3.98 -24.54
N ASN A 703 11.80 -3.68 -25.19
CA ASN A 703 12.47 -2.38 -25.05
C ASN A 703 11.74 -1.22 -25.74
N GLU A 704 10.82 -1.52 -26.64
CA GLU A 704 9.98 -0.55 -27.37
C GLU A 704 8.60 -0.36 -26.72
N MET A 705 8.38 -0.96 -25.52
CA MET A 705 7.11 -0.90 -24.80
C MET A 705 5.96 -1.70 -25.46
N ASN A 706 6.25 -2.65 -26.32
CA ASN A 706 5.25 -3.58 -26.85
C ASN A 706 5.04 -4.73 -25.86
N TYR A 707 3.79 -5.04 -25.56
CA TYR A 707 3.45 -6.22 -24.74
C TYR A 707 3.34 -7.45 -25.64
N MET A 708 4.08 -8.49 -25.33
CA MET A 708 4.16 -9.69 -26.15
C MET A 708 4.32 -10.97 -25.34
N VAL A 709 3.96 -12.08 -25.96
CA VAL A 709 4.22 -13.45 -25.48
C VAL A 709 5.05 -14.14 -26.56
N GLU A 710 6.13 -14.78 -26.20
CA GLU A 710 7.00 -15.52 -27.12
C GLU A 710 6.83 -17.03 -26.96
N PRO A 711 6.85 -17.82 -28.06
CA PRO A 711 6.92 -19.27 -27.99
C PRO A 711 8.21 -19.73 -27.31
N GLY A 712 8.16 -20.80 -26.52
CA GLY A 712 9.35 -21.29 -25.84
C GLY A 712 9.03 -22.18 -24.63
N ASP A 713 10.08 -22.49 -23.88
CA ASP A 713 9.97 -23.26 -22.65
C ASP A 713 9.77 -22.34 -21.43
N PHE A 714 8.71 -22.60 -20.70
CA PHE A 714 8.39 -21.97 -19.42
C PHE A 714 8.54 -22.99 -18.29
N VAL A 715 9.05 -22.56 -17.14
CA VAL A 715 9.04 -23.35 -15.92
C VAL A 715 8.00 -22.75 -14.97
N PHE A 716 7.02 -23.55 -14.59
CA PHE A 716 6.06 -23.22 -13.55
C PHE A 716 6.54 -23.79 -12.23
N MET A 717 6.59 -22.95 -11.20
CA MET A 717 7.04 -23.28 -9.86
C MET A 717 5.91 -23.02 -8.87
N VAL A 718 5.55 -24.01 -8.06
CA VAL A 718 4.44 -23.90 -7.10
C VAL A 718 4.88 -24.32 -5.73
N GLY A 719 4.61 -23.48 -4.71
CA GLY A 719 4.97 -23.77 -3.34
C GLY A 719 4.49 -22.73 -2.33
N GLY A 720 5.08 -22.77 -1.12
CA GLY A 720 4.74 -21.91 0.01
C GLY A 720 5.52 -20.60 0.09
N SER A 721 6.61 -20.46 -0.68
CA SER A 721 7.43 -19.25 -0.78
C SER A 721 8.17 -19.22 -2.12
N SER A 722 8.94 -18.16 -2.39
CA SER A 722 9.75 -18.06 -3.60
C SER A 722 10.90 -19.10 -3.65
N ASP A 723 11.29 -19.67 -2.52
CA ASP A 723 12.40 -20.63 -2.43
C ASP A 723 11.94 -22.07 -2.18
N ASP A 724 10.78 -22.28 -1.58
CA ASP A 724 10.19 -23.60 -1.35
C ASP A 724 9.15 -23.91 -2.42
N VAL A 725 9.60 -24.45 -3.56
CA VAL A 725 8.74 -24.71 -4.73
C VAL A 725 9.04 -26.06 -5.40
N GLN A 726 8.00 -26.70 -5.87
CA GLN A 726 8.09 -27.76 -6.88
C GLN A 726 7.99 -27.15 -8.28
N GLN A 727 8.57 -27.77 -9.31
CA GLN A 727 8.61 -27.21 -10.66
C GLN A 727 8.21 -28.18 -11.75
N ILE A 728 7.61 -27.66 -12.83
CA ILE A 728 7.23 -28.40 -14.03
C ILE A 728 7.44 -27.52 -15.27
N THR A 729 7.95 -28.13 -16.36
CA THR A 729 8.19 -27.39 -17.62
C THR A 729 7.00 -27.50 -18.56
N TYR A 730 6.68 -26.41 -19.23
CA TYR A 730 5.68 -26.28 -20.27
C TYR A 730 6.31 -25.68 -21.52
N ASN A 731 6.02 -26.25 -22.69
CA ASN A 731 6.45 -25.71 -23.97
C ASN A 731 5.26 -25.02 -24.65
N LEU A 732 5.34 -23.71 -24.82
CA LEU A 732 4.39 -22.93 -25.61
C LEU A 732 4.80 -23.00 -27.07
N LYS A 733 3.93 -23.56 -27.91
CA LYS A 733 4.13 -23.66 -29.35
C LYS A 733 3.73 -22.36 -30.05
N GLU A 734 4.25 -22.17 -31.28
CA GLU A 734 3.83 -21.10 -32.18
C GLU A 734 2.35 -21.11 -32.50
#